data_ce93e49f9cc66c08df92e613301f89bf
#
_entry.id   ce93e49f9cc66c08df92e613301f89bf
#
_cell.length_a   1.000
_cell.length_b   1.000
_cell.length_c   1.000
_cell.angle_alpha   90.00
_cell.angle_beta   90.00
_cell.angle_gamma   90.00
#
_symmetry.space_group_name_H-M   'P 1'
#
loop_
_entity.id
_entity.type
_entity.pdbx_description
1 polymer ?
#
loop_
_entity_poly.entity_id
_entity_poly.type
_entity_poly.pdbx_seq_one_letter_code
_entity_poly.pdbx_strand_id
1 'polypeptide(L)'
;MKKIKQILIWCLNKAKAFFPWYRSLYRGRAWYTKTAIGIVSCIAAFLIYLGMVDMNFLWLFGKSPGFYTIMNPETHEASEIYSEDGVLIGKFFNENRTPVKYEEVNPAFWNALIDTEDERFYNHMGIDYRGLFGAAKDAVLHHDARGASTITQQLAKNMFRVRTDYSTGLLGKIPGIRLLIMKSKEWIIATKLEMTHDKKEIITMYANTVDFGSNAFGIKTASKTYFNTTPKELTTEQAAVLVGMLKATTYYNPISNPENSLRRRNVVLNNMRNHGHLTKAETDSLSQIPIKLSYSVESNYDGAALYFREALSSELKTWCKDNGYDLYTSGLKIYTTIDSRMQKYAEEAAIKQMKQVQRNFNNHWGNQDPWQDENHKVIPNFIEGIAQKQPVYKNLLARFPNNPDSIEYYLNRPHKVKLFDYEKGTIEKEMSTMDSIRYMVHFMHCAFVAMEPQTGAVKAWVGDIDFKSWKYDKVTAMRQPGSTFKLFVYTEAMNQGLTPCDKRRDEYFSMQVFDKTQNKEVTWAPTNANGYFTGDSIPLKAAFARSINSVAVRLGQEMGINRIAETAHKMGIESPLDETPALALGSSDINLLELANAYSTIANDGKYVKRQLVTRILDRNGKEVYKSSISEEQVIPYKSAFLMQQLLMGGTREPGGTSMSLNGYVGNFHDTDWGGKTGTSNNHSDAWFMGVSPNLVVGAWVGGEYRCIHFRTGALGQGSRTALPICGYFLEAVLKDPAFSKYRVKFGNPKDADITSSMYNCSSYAPRAKADTLRRDSISIEEEIILDEDGNPVERQHPTKSPSNEEKSEPAATHKKAKEEAVNFDNL
;
A
#
# COMPACT_ATOMS: atom_id res chain seq x y z
N MET A 1 47.04 -11.65 32.31
CA MET A 1 48.05 -10.54 32.24
C MET A 1 49.50 -10.97 32.06
N LYS A 2 50.07 -11.94 32.80
CA LYS A 2 51.48 -12.36 32.63
C LYS A 2 51.83 -12.85 31.22
N LYS A 3 51.01 -13.69 30.57
CA LYS A 3 51.27 -14.15 29.17
C LYS A 3 51.24 -13.02 28.14
N ILE A 4 50.34 -12.03 28.25
CA ILE A 4 50.26 -10.88 27.35
C ILE A 4 51.55 -10.00 27.50
N LYS A 5 51.98 -9.79 28.73
CA LYS A 5 53.22 -9.05 29.02
C LYS A 5 54.49 -9.75 28.44
N GLN A 6 54.53 -11.08 28.53
CA GLN A 6 55.61 -11.87 27.92
C GLN A 6 55.61 -11.78 26.36
N ILE A 7 54.43 -11.85 25.73
CA ILE A 7 54.30 -11.70 24.27
C ILE A 7 54.73 -10.29 23.83
N LEU A 8 54.32 -9.25 24.56
CA LEU A 8 54.69 -7.87 24.30
C LEU A 8 56.22 -7.66 24.44
N ILE A 9 56.86 -8.21 25.46
CA ILE A 9 58.32 -8.15 25.67
C ILE A 9 59.05 -8.91 24.54
N TRP A 10 58.52 -10.09 24.15
CA TRP A 10 59.08 -10.84 23.04
C TRP A 10 58.96 -10.06 21.69
N CYS A 11 57.84 -9.47 21.39
CA CYS A 11 57.66 -8.62 20.19
C CYS A 11 58.59 -7.41 20.21
N LEU A 12 58.74 -6.72 21.35
CA LEU A 12 59.66 -5.61 21.51
C LEU A 12 61.13 -6.01 21.31
N ASN A 13 61.52 -7.15 21.81
CA ASN A 13 62.92 -7.65 21.62
C ASN A 13 63.18 -8.06 20.18
N LYS A 14 62.18 -8.68 19.48
CA LYS A 14 62.29 -8.97 18.04
C LYS A 14 62.37 -7.71 17.20
N ALA A 15 61.55 -6.68 17.53
CA ALA A 15 61.59 -5.38 16.85
C ALA A 15 62.93 -4.66 17.07
N LYS A 16 63.50 -4.72 18.30
CA LYS A 16 64.84 -4.19 18.58
C LYS A 16 65.96 -4.90 17.79
N ALA A 17 65.85 -6.21 17.55
CA ALA A 17 66.82 -6.98 16.77
C ALA A 17 66.67 -6.73 15.23
N PHE A 18 65.47 -6.36 14.78
CA PHE A 18 65.20 -6.11 13.35
C PHE A 18 65.97 -4.92 12.80
N PHE A 19 66.08 -3.80 13.51
CA PHE A 19 66.72 -2.62 13.05
C PHE A 19 68.25 -2.79 12.78
N PRO A 20 69.04 -3.42 13.67
CA PRO A 20 70.46 -3.73 13.38
C PRO A 20 70.63 -4.68 12.21
N TRP A 21 69.76 -5.72 12.13
CA TRP A 21 69.75 -6.65 11.00
C TRP A 21 69.49 -5.93 9.67
N TYR A 22 68.41 -5.10 9.65
CA TYR A 22 68.08 -4.32 8.45
C TYR A 22 69.18 -3.37 8.01
N ARG A 23 69.85 -2.67 8.93
CA ARG A 23 71.04 -1.86 8.68
C ARG A 23 72.19 -2.67 8.11
N SER A 24 72.40 -3.92 8.53
CA SER A 24 73.44 -4.79 8.00
C SER A 24 73.24 -5.11 6.51
N LEU A 25 72.01 -5.11 5.99
CA LEU A 25 71.74 -5.32 4.57
C LEU A 25 72.26 -4.19 3.66
N TYR A 26 72.44 -3.00 4.20
CA TYR A 26 72.98 -1.84 3.44
C TYR A 26 74.49 -1.69 3.60
N ARG A 27 75.10 -2.32 4.58
CA ARG A 27 76.55 -2.08 4.93
C ARG A 27 77.44 -2.70 3.88
N GLY A 28 78.35 -1.86 3.29
CA GLY A 28 79.36 -2.30 2.31
C GLY A 28 78.85 -2.59 0.89
N ARG A 29 77.52 -2.34 0.59
CA ARG A 29 76.95 -2.63 -0.75
C ARG A 29 76.97 -1.42 -1.64
N ALA A 30 76.97 -1.68 -2.97
CA ALA A 30 76.92 -0.65 -4.03
C ALA A 30 75.56 0.11 -3.99
N TRP A 31 75.52 1.31 -4.50
CA TRP A 31 74.33 2.18 -4.45
C TRP A 31 73.11 1.54 -5.10
N TYR A 32 73.25 0.87 -6.27
CA TYR A 32 72.15 0.19 -6.97
C TYR A 32 71.56 -0.98 -6.14
N THR A 33 72.42 -1.74 -5.38
CA THR A 33 71.89 -2.79 -4.48
C THR A 33 71.20 -2.19 -3.26
N LYS A 34 71.64 -1.06 -2.74
CA LYS A 34 70.91 -0.32 -1.68
C LYS A 34 69.53 0.17 -2.16
N THR A 35 69.49 0.71 -3.39
CA THR A 35 68.24 1.13 -4.01
C THR A 35 67.32 -0.05 -4.24
N ALA A 36 67.82 -1.18 -4.75
CA ALA A 36 67.05 -2.41 -4.90
C ALA A 36 66.47 -2.93 -3.58
N ILE A 37 67.32 -2.99 -2.50
CA ILE A 37 66.83 -3.36 -1.15
C ILE A 37 65.78 -2.39 -0.64
N GLY A 38 65.96 -1.10 -0.85
CA GLY A 38 64.98 -0.08 -0.50
C GLY A 38 63.60 -0.32 -1.20
N ILE A 39 63.63 -0.54 -2.53
CA ILE A 39 62.44 -0.83 -3.32
C ILE A 39 61.71 -2.10 -2.82
N VAL A 40 62.49 -3.21 -2.63
CA VAL A 40 61.92 -4.48 -2.13
C VAL A 40 61.31 -4.30 -0.73
N SER A 41 61.99 -3.52 0.14
CA SER A 41 61.50 -3.25 1.49
C SER A 41 60.21 -2.40 1.48
N CYS A 42 60.12 -1.42 0.60
CA CYS A 42 58.89 -0.63 0.41
C CYS A 42 57.74 -1.51 -0.09
N ILE A 43 57.99 -2.39 -1.07
CA ILE A 43 57.02 -3.34 -1.56
C ILE A 43 56.55 -4.30 -0.44
N ALA A 44 57.51 -4.87 0.33
CA ALA A 44 57.15 -5.75 1.45
C ALA A 44 56.34 -5.03 2.53
N ALA A 45 56.72 -3.80 2.90
CA ALA A 45 55.95 -2.99 3.86
C ALA A 45 54.54 -2.67 3.35
N PHE A 46 54.43 -2.39 2.06
CA PHE A 46 53.11 -2.14 1.44
C PHE A 46 52.22 -3.39 1.43
N LEU A 47 52.81 -4.56 1.11
CA LEU A 47 52.05 -5.83 1.16
C LEU A 47 51.60 -6.20 2.60
N ILE A 48 52.50 -5.96 3.59
CA ILE A 48 52.13 -6.14 5.03
C ILE A 48 51.00 -5.17 5.39
N TYR A 49 51.07 -3.92 4.96
CA TYR A 49 49.99 -2.95 5.18
C TYR A 49 48.66 -3.43 4.57
N LEU A 50 48.66 -3.91 3.30
CA LEU A 50 47.46 -4.47 2.67
C LEU A 50 46.90 -5.67 3.45
N GLY A 51 47.77 -6.55 3.96
CA GLY A 51 47.39 -7.67 4.84
C GLY A 51 46.76 -7.20 6.14
N MET A 52 47.29 -6.15 6.76
CA MET A 52 46.69 -5.55 7.97
C MET A 52 45.34 -4.92 7.70
N VAL A 53 45.16 -4.29 6.55
CA VAL A 53 43.87 -3.72 6.12
C VAL A 53 42.85 -4.83 5.89
N ASP A 54 43.24 -5.90 5.19
CA ASP A 54 42.34 -7.02 4.87
C ASP A 54 41.87 -7.76 6.13
N MET A 55 42.80 -8.03 7.06
CA MET A 55 42.52 -8.72 8.33
C MET A 55 41.90 -7.81 9.41
N ASN A 56 41.72 -6.52 9.13
CA ASN A 56 41.28 -5.52 10.11
C ASN A 56 42.11 -5.57 11.40
N PHE A 57 43.42 -5.53 11.24
CA PHE A 57 44.35 -5.67 12.36
C PHE A 57 44.04 -4.70 13.50
N LEU A 58 43.83 -5.22 14.71
CA LEU A 58 43.46 -4.49 15.92
C LEU A 58 42.21 -3.60 15.76
N TRP A 59 41.27 -3.95 14.86
CA TRP A 59 40.09 -3.16 14.50
C TRP A 59 40.35 -1.74 13.98
N LEU A 60 41.57 -1.46 13.56
CA LEU A 60 42.01 -0.13 13.11
C LEU A 60 41.47 0.25 11.75
N PHE A 61 41.26 -0.71 10.84
CA PHE A 61 40.92 -0.49 9.43
C PHE A 61 39.49 -0.76 9.06
N GLY A 62 38.65 -1.25 10.01
CA GLY A 62 37.26 -1.64 9.77
C GLY A 62 37.12 -3.00 9.06
N LYS A 63 35.94 -3.59 9.11
CA LYS A 63 35.69 -4.93 8.59
C LYS A 63 35.79 -4.96 7.06
N SER A 64 36.48 -5.97 6.50
CA SER A 64 36.51 -6.28 5.07
C SER A 64 35.62 -7.48 4.78
N PRO A 65 35.00 -7.59 3.58
CA PRO A 65 34.23 -8.78 3.19
C PRO A 65 35.16 -10.01 3.16
N GLY A 66 34.66 -11.14 3.70
CA GLY A 66 35.36 -12.41 3.63
C GLY A 66 35.46 -12.97 2.20
N PHE A 67 36.34 -13.91 1.96
CA PHE A 67 36.55 -14.52 0.65
C PHE A 67 35.25 -15.20 0.14
N TYR A 68 34.53 -15.88 1.03
CA TYR A 68 33.24 -16.51 0.71
C TYR A 68 32.17 -15.49 0.28
N THR A 69 32.08 -14.33 0.94
CA THR A 69 31.16 -13.24 0.58
C THR A 69 31.51 -12.61 -0.77
N ILE A 70 32.81 -12.58 -1.13
CA ILE A 70 33.27 -12.07 -2.44
C ILE A 70 32.97 -13.08 -3.54
N MET A 71 33.12 -14.38 -3.26
CA MET A 71 32.84 -15.47 -4.19
C MET A 71 31.33 -15.64 -4.44
N ASN A 72 30.50 -15.31 -3.45
CA ASN A 72 29.05 -15.38 -3.52
C ASN A 72 28.46 -14.03 -3.07
N PRO A 73 28.56 -12.99 -3.89
CA PRO A 73 28.08 -11.67 -3.51
C PRO A 73 26.57 -11.66 -3.40
N GLU A 74 26.07 -11.08 -2.31
CA GLU A 74 24.63 -10.84 -2.16
C GLU A 74 24.20 -9.77 -3.17
N THR A 75 23.40 -10.16 -4.15
CA THR A 75 22.74 -9.23 -5.06
C THR A 75 21.46 -8.75 -4.41
N HIS A 76 21.29 -7.45 -4.28
CA HIS A 76 20.01 -6.88 -3.87
C HIS A 76 19.06 -6.94 -5.06
N GLU A 77 18.09 -7.83 -5.00
CA GLU A 77 17.10 -8.00 -6.06
C GLU A 77 15.72 -7.59 -5.56
N ALA A 78 14.96 -6.90 -6.42
CA ALA A 78 13.58 -6.56 -6.13
C ALA A 78 12.72 -7.82 -5.97
N SER A 79 11.86 -7.86 -4.96
CA SER A 79 10.87 -8.92 -4.85
C SER A 79 9.67 -8.65 -5.77
N GLU A 80 9.22 -9.68 -6.48
CA GLU A 80 8.14 -9.62 -7.45
C GLU A 80 6.85 -10.17 -6.86
N ILE A 81 5.72 -9.49 -7.13
CA ILE A 81 4.41 -9.87 -6.62
C ILE A 81 3.54 -10.28 -7.81
N TYR A 82 3.05 -11.49 -7.75
CA TYR A 82 2.20 -12.09 -8.79
C TYR A 82 0.79 -12.32 -8.28
N SER A 83 -0.20 -12.07 -9.14
CA SER A 83 -1.58 -12.51 -8.93
C SER A 83 -1.67 -14.03 -9.02
N GLU A 84 -2.82 -14.60 -8.65
CA GLU A 84 -3.10 -16.04 -8.74
C GLU A 84 -3.02 -16.55 -10.19
N ASP A 85 -3.48 -15.77 -11.15
CA ASP A 85 -3.43 -16.02 -12.59
C ASP A 85 -2.05 -15.73 -13.23
N GLY A 86 -1.01 -15.45 -12.41
CA GLY A 86 0.39 -15.32 -12.81
C GLY A 86 0.78 -13.98 -13.42
N VAL A 87 -0.07 -12.98 -13.34
CA VAL A 87 0.25 -11.61 -13.81
C VAL A 87 1.11 -10.88 -12.76
N LEU A 88 2.18 -10.22 -13.19
CA LEU A 88 3.00 -9.38 -12.32
C LEU A 88 2.20 -8.13 -11.94
N ILE A 89 1.78 -8.02 -10.68
CA ILE A 89 0.99 -6.88 -10.17
C ILE A 89 1.85 -5.79 -9.52
N GLY A 90 3.12 -6.07 -9.24
CA GLY A 90 4.06 -5.07 -8.73
C GLY A 90 5.35 -5.65 -8.21
N LYS A 91 6.18 -4.78 -7.62
CA LYS A 91 7.47 -5.14 -7.04
C LYS A 91 7.65 -4.44 -5.69
N PHE A 92 8.49 -5.04 -4.81
CA PHE A 92 9.02 -4.38 -3.63
C PHE A 92 10.53 -4.20 -3.79
N PHE A 93 11.03 -2.98 -3.69
CA PHE A 93 12.45 -2.67 -3.81
C PHE A 93 12.82 -1.41 -3.03
N ASN A 94 14.03 -1.37 -2.48
CA ASN A 94 14.67 -0.15 -1.98
C ASN A 94 15.43 0.56 -3.11
N GLU A 95 16.12 -0.26 -3.92
CA GLU A 95 16.83 0.14 -5.13
C GLU A 95 16.23 -0.69 -6.27
N ASN A 96 15.68 -0.05 -7.30
CA ASN A 96 15.08 -0.77 -8.42
C ASN A 96 16.18 -1.48 -9.22
N ARG A 97 16.39 -2.77 -8.95
CA ARG A 97 17.36 -3.64 -9.61
C ARG A 97 16.68 -4.89 -10.14
N THR A 98 16.85 -5.11 -11.41
CA THR A 98 16.47 -6.36 -12.07
C THR A 98 17.71 -6.86 -12.82
N PRO A 99 18.33 -7.97 -12.39
CA PRO A 99 19.57 -8.45 -13.02
C PRO A 99 19.34 -8.94 -14.44
N VAL A 100 20.38 -8.88 -15.25
CA VAL A 100 20.44 -9.44 -16.60
C VAL A 100 21.66 -10.34 -16.73
N LYS A 101 21.61 -11.26 -17.72
CA LYS A 101 22.76 -12.04 -18.16
C LYS A 101 23.57 -11.25 -19.21
N TYR A 102 24.82 -11.62 -19.42
CA TYR A 102 25.70 -10.95 -20.38
C TYR A 102 25.10 -10.90 -21.79
N GLU A 103 24.46 -11.99 -22.22
CA GLU A 103 23.89 -12.16 -23.58
C GLU A 103 22.57 -11.35 -23.76
N GLU A 104 21.99 -10.89 -22.70
CA GLU A 104 20.75 -10.07 -22.71
C GLU A 104 21.02 -8.57 -22.89
N VAL A 105 22.29 -8.19 -23.04
CA VAL A 105 22.73 -6.79 -23.22
C VAL A 105 23.34 -6.62 -24.60
N ASN A 106 23.01 -5.50 -25.27
CA ASN A 106 23.58 -5.19 -26.58
C ASN A 106 25.10 -5.04 -26.51
N PRO A 107 25.88 -5.65 -27.41
CA PRO A 107 27.32 -5.51 -27.46
C PRO A 107 27.83 -4.05 -27.52
N ALA A 108 27.06 -3.14 -28.12
CA ALA A 108 27.41 -1.73 -28.14
C ALA A 108 27.55 -1.10 -26.73
N PHE A 109 26.77 -1.57 -25.75
CA PHE A 109 26.91 -1.13 -24.36
C PHE A 109 28.23 -1.60 -23.75
N TRP A 110 28.60 -2.88 -23.96
CA TRP A 110 29.86 -3.42 -23.45
C TRP A 110 31.07 -2.68 -24.04
N ASN A 111 31.08 -2.44 -25.34
CA ASN A 111 32.13 -1.71 -26.03
C ASN A 111 32.21 -0.27 -25.49
N ALA A 112 31.10 0.45 -25.42
CA ALA A 112 31.06 1.82 -24.90
C ALA A 112 31.57 1.89 -23.45
N LEU A 113 31.20 0.92 -22.60
CA LEU A 113 31.61 0.85 -21.20
C LEU A 113 33.10 0.63 -21.05
N ILE A 114 33.67 -0.37 -21.77
CA ILE A 114 35.10 -0.71 -21.70
C ILE A 114 35.93 0.43 -22.25
N ASP A 115 35.57 0.95 -23.42
CA ASP A 115 36.32 2.02 -24.10
C ASP A 115 36.34 3.34 -23.31
N THR A 116 35.37 3.52 -22.41
CA THR A 116 35.21 4.78 -21.66
C THR A 116 35.69 4.68 -20.23
N GLU A 117 35.42 3.58 -19.53
CA GLU A 117 35.70 3.44 -18.11
C GLU A 117 37.02 2.65 -17.83
N ASP A 118 37.37 1.70 -18.72
CA ASP A 118 38.51 0.79 -18.47
C ASP A 118 39.04 0.14 -19.78
N GLU A 119 39.69 0.88 -20.62
CA GLU A 119 40.19 0.47 -21.95
C GLU A 119 41.04 -0.82 -21.97
N ARG A 120 41.68 -1.15 -20.84
CA ARG A 120 42.54 -2.33 -20.66
C ARG A 120 41.87 -3.40 -19.78
N PHE A 121 40.55 -3.38 -19.62
CA PHE A 121 39.79 -4.27 -18.73
C PHE A 121 40.19 -5.73 -18.84
N TYR A 122 40.40 -6.24 -20.06
CA TYR A 122 40.78 -7.65 -20.29
C TYR A 122 42.24 -7.97 -19.99
N ASN A 123 43.08 -6.93 -19.77
CA ASN A 123 44.57 -7.07 -19.70
C ASN A 123 45.13 -6.91 -18.28
N HIS A 124 44.29 -6.77 -17.26
CA HIS A 124 44.73 -6.63 -15.86
C HIS A 124 43.92 -7.50 -14.90
N MET A 125 44.44 -7.69 -13.68
CA MET A 125 43.79 -8.45 -12.59
C MET A 125 43.22 -7.49 -11.52
N GLY A 126 42.24 -6.68 -11.91
CA GLY A 126 41.54 -5.73 -11.03
C GLY A 126 42.26 -4.41 -10.78
N ILE A 127 43.56 -4.32 -11.01
CA ILE A 127 44.37 -3.10 -10.89
C ILE A 127 45.12 -2.87 -12.19
N ASP A 128 44.85 -1.75 -12.85
CA ASP A 128 45.58 -1.32 -14.03
C ASP A 128 46.82 -0.49 -13.60
N TYR A 129 47.95 -1.14 -13.44
CA TYR A 129 49.21 -0.48 -13.04
C TYR A 129 49.71 0.56 -14.07
N ARG A 130 49.45 0.32 -15.37
CA ARG A 130 49.86 1.27 -16.44
C ARG A 130 49.02 2.53 -16.37
N GLY A 131 47.69 2.39 -16.19
CA GLY A 131 46.79 3.51 -16.00
C GLY A 131 47.08 4.29 -14.71
N LEU A 132 47.39 3.58 -13.62
CA LEU A 132 47.78 4.21 -12.34
C LEU A 132 49.04 5.04 -12.44
N PHE A 133 50.09 4.51 -13.08
CA PHE A 133 51.36 5.26 -13.32
C PHE A 133 51.14 6.45 -14.29
N GLY A 134 50.30 6.27 -15.32
CA GLY A 134 49.91 7.35 -16.24
C GLY A 134 49.20 8.49 -15.51
N ALA A 135 48.16 8.16 -14.72
CA ALA A 135 47.45 9.15 -13.93
C ALA A 135 48.30 9.87 -12.88
N ALA A 136 49.22 9.14 -12.23
CA ALA A 136 50.19 9.73 -11.29
C ALA A 136 51.13 10.73 -12.00
N LYS A 137 51.60 10.38 -13.19
CA LYS A 137 52.42 11.26 -14.03
C LYS A 137 51.67 12.51 -14.45
N ASP A 138 50.42 12.36 -14.93
CA ASP A 138 49.58 13.49 -15.38
C ASP A 138 49.25 14.42 -14.20
N ALA A 139 48.94 13.88 -13.02
CA ALA A 139 48.70 14.66 -11.81
C ALA A 139 49.90 15.51 -11.37
N VAL A 140 51.14 14.98 -11.53
CA VAL A 140 52.37 15.68 -11.16
C VAL A 140 52.78 16.71 -12.22
N LEU A 141 52.60 16.37 -13.50
CA LEU A 141 53.12 17.21 -14.60
C LEU A 141 52.08 18.21 -15.13
N HIS A 142 50.80 17.88 -15.10
CA HIS A 142 49.75 18.67 -15.75
C HIS A 142 48.70 19.19 -14.80
N HIS A 143 48.78 18.89 -13.49
CA HIS A 143 47.76 19.19 -12.47
C HIS A 143 46.36 18.70 -12.84
N ASP A 144 46.24 17.73 -13.75
CA ASP A 144 44.99 17.15 -14.23
C ASP A 144 44.95 15.67 -13.81
N ALA A 145 44.02 15.35 -12.87
CA ALA A 145 43.91 14.00 -12.35
C ALA A 145 42.92 13.18 -13.23
N ARG A 146 43.47 12.41 -14.17
CA ARG A 146 42.64 11.41 -14.87
C ARG A 146 42.18 10.33 -13.91
N GLY A 147 40.94 9.82 -14.10
CA GLY A 147 40.44 8.68 -13.35
C GLY A 147 41.20 7.40 -13.68
N ALA A 148 41.84 6.77 -12.68
CA ALA A 148 42.61 5.53 -12.85
C ALA A 148 41.95 4.34 -12.14
N SER A 149 40.63 4.39 -11.83
CA SER A 149 39.90 3.29 -11.21
C SER A 149 39.34 2.36 -12.27
N THR A 150 39.61 1.07 -12.16
CA THR A 150 39.09 0.02 -13.06
C THR A 150 37.60 -0.27 -12.81
N ILE A 151 36.92 -0.90 -13.77
CA ILE A 151 35.56 -1.42 -13.63
C ILE A 151 35.46 -2.32 -12.39
N THR A 152 36.44 -3.21 -12.17
CA THR A 152 36.43 -4.13 -11.02
C THR A 152 36.55 -3.37 -9.68
N GLN A 153 37.34 -2.28 -9.61
CA GLN A 153 37.44 -1.43 -8.42
C GLN A 153 36.14 -0.66 -8.17
N GLN A 154 35.45 -0.18 -9.24
CA GLN A 154 34.16 0.48 -9.14
C GLN A 154 33.10 -0.50 -8.68
N LEU A 155 33.11 -1.75 -9.17
CA LEU A 155 32.26 -2.84 -8.69
C LEU A 155 32.49 -3.12 -7.21
N ALA A 156 33.74 -3.29 -6.77
CA ALA A 156 34.10 -3.50 -5.37
C ALA A 156 33.56 -2.37 -4.47
N LYS A 157 33.70 -1.12 -4.91
CA LYS A 157 33.19 0.07 -4.20
C LYS A 157 31.66 0.02 -4.04
N ASN A 158 30.95 -0.27 -5.10
CA ASN A 158 29.47 -0.18 -5.14
C ASN A 158 28.82 -1.40 -4.45
N MET A 159 29.29 -2.61 -4.72
CA MET A 159 28.72 -3.85 -4.22
C MET A 159 28.96 -4.08 -2.73
N PHE A 160 30.19 -3.81 -2.26
CA PHE A 160 30.58 -4.07 -0.86
C PHE A 160 30.57 -2.82 0.04
N ARG A 161 30.04 -1.69 -0.46
CA ARG A 161 29.88 -0.42 0.29
C ARG A 161 31.10 -0.02 1.10
N VAL A 162 32.31 -0.16 0.51
CA VAL A 162 33.60 0.05 1.18
C VAL A 162 33.85 1.49 1.66
N ARG A 163 32.98 2.44 1.34
CA ARG A 163 33.09 3.86 1.70
C ARG A 163 32.20 4.28 2.87
N THR A 164 31.76 3.35 3.69
CA THR A 164 30.99 3.63 4.91
C THR A 164 31.93 3.82 6.12
N ASP A 165 31.44 4.47 7.18
CA ASP A 165 32.20 4.64 8.43
C ASP A 165 32.53 3.29 9.09
N TYR A 166 31.62 2.33 9.02
CA TYR A 166 31.84 0.97 9.50
C TYR A 166 32.96 0.23 8.76
N SER A 167 33.13 0.50 7.47
CA SER A 167 34.15 -0.15 6.63
C SER A 167 35.56 0.44 6.78
N THR A 168 35.72 1.60 7.41
CA THR A 168 37.02 2.29 7.51
C THR A 168 37.67 2.24 8.89
N GLY A 169 36.96 1.76 9.90
CA GLY A 169 37.48 1.55 11.26
C GLY A 169 37.92 2.82 11.99
N LEU A 170 38.72 2.62 13.05
CA LEU A 170 39.17 3.72 13.91
C LEU A 170 40.04 4.75 13.16
N LEU A 171 40.95 4.27 12.32
CA LEU A 171 41.85 5.13 11.54
C LEU A 171 41.12 5.89 10.42
N GLY A 172 39.95 5.41 10.01
CA GLY A 172 39.08 6.09 9.03
C GLY A 172 38.48 7.42 9.50
N LYS A 173 38.62 7.76 10.78
CA LYS A 173 38.25 9.08 11.32
C LYS A 173 39.23 10.19 10.91
N ILE A 174 40.41 9.82 10.41
CA ILE A 174 41.45 10.76 9.95
C ILE A 174 41.28 10.94 8.43
N PRO A 175 40.99 12.15 7.89
CA PRO A 175 40.57 12.36 6.50
C PRO A 175 41.53 11.77 5.44
N GLY A 176 42.82 12.03 5.50
CA GLY A 176 43.81 11.49 4.55
C GLY A 176 43.95 9.97 4.63
N ILE A 177 43.96 9.39 5.84
CA ILE A 177 44.07 7.96 6.09
C ILE A 177 42.81 7.23 5.65
N ARG A 178 41.62 7.83 5.83
CA ARG A 178 40.37 7.30 5.34
C ARG A 178 40.40 6.96 3.86
N LEU A 179 40.86 7.90 3.02
CA LEU A 179 40.95 7.69 1.58
C LEU A 179 41.91 6.56 1.21
N LEU A 180 43.08 6.48 1.90
CA LEU A 180 44.04 5.40 1.70
C LEU A 180 43.45 4.03 2.05
N ILE A 181 42.76 3.89 3.20
CA ILE A 181 42.09 2.65 3.62
C ILE A 181 41.02 2.26 2.59
N MET A 182 40.19 3.19 2.15
CA MET A 182 39.14 2.92 1.16
C MET A 182 39.75 2.41 -0.15
N LYS A 183 40.79 3.06 -0.66
CA LYS A 183 41.45 2.64 -1.90
C LYS A 183 42.14 1.28 -1.75
N SER A 184 42.83 1.05 -0.63
CA SER A 184 43.42 -0.27 -0.34
C SER A 184 42.42 -1.40 -0.32
N LYS A 185 41.22 -1.17 0.25
CA LYS A 185 40.13 -2.15 0.24
C LYS A 185 39.58 -2.37 -1.17
N GLU A 186 39.36 -1.29 -1.95
CA GLU A 186 38.96 -1.41 -3.35
C GLU A 186 39.92 -2.31 -4.13
N TRP A 187 41.24 -2.15 -3.96
CA TRP A 187 42.25 -2.97 -4.61
C TRP A 187 42.26 -4.44 -4.17
N ILE A 188 42.17 -4.69 -2.84
CA ILE A 188 42.16 -6.04 -2.29
C ILE A 188 40.89 -6.80 -2.79
N ILE A 189 39.73 -6.17 -2.71
CA ILE A 189 38.46 -6.79 -3.13
C ILE A 189 38.44 -7.00 -4.66
N ALA A 190 38.90 -6.01 -5.44
CA ALA A 190 39.00 -6.13 -6.88
C ALA A 190 39.90 -7.31 -7.32
N THR A 191 41.05 -7.46 -6.65
CA THR A 191 41.96 -8.61 -6.93
C THR A 191 41.29 -9.94 -6.55
N LYS A 192 40.60 -10.01 -5.42
CA LYS A 192 39.85 -11.22 -5.00
C LYS A 192 38.72 -11.56 -5.98
N LEU A 193 38.00 -10.55 -6.48
CA LEU A 193 36.94 -10.75 -7.50
C LEU A 193 37.53 -11.36 -8.79
N GLU A 194 38.62 -10.82 -9.29
CA GLU A 194 39.30 -11.34 -10.48
C GLU A 194 39.89 -12.74 -10.32
N MET A 195 40.18 -13.17 -9.07
CA MET A 195 40.59 -14.55 -8.76
C MET A 195 39.44 -15.56 -8.71
N THR A 196 38.22 -15.09 -8.56
CA THR A 196 37.04 -15.93 -8.30
C THR A 196 36.02 -15.89 -9.43
N HIS A 197 36.03 -14.87 -10.29
CA HIS A 197 35.10 -14.65 -11.37
C HIS A 197 35.81 -14.35 -12.70
N ASP A 198 35.17 -14.73 -13.80
CA ASP A 198 35.69 -14.38 -15.12
C ASP A 198 35.32 -12.91 -15.49
N LYS A 199 35.93 -12.41 -16.56
CA LYS A 199 35.75 -11.01 -17.02
C LYS A 199 34.31 -10.71 -17.43
N LYS A 200 33.58 -11.67 -18.01
CA LYS A 200 32.18 -11.50 -18.39
C LYS A 200 31.29 -11.45 -17.16
N GLU A 201 31.56 -12.29 -16.18
CA GLU A 201 30.85 -12.25 -14.88
C GLU A 201 31.05 -10.91 -14.18
N ILE A 202 32.31 -10.42 -14.11
CA ILE A 202 32.65 -9.15 -13.45
C ILE A 202 31.95 -7.96 -14.12
N ILE A 203 32.00 -7.85 -15.46
CA ILE A 203 31.36 -6.73 -16.17
C ILE A 203 29.84 -6.81 -16.09
N THR A 204 29.27 -8.02 -16.07
CA THR A 204 27.83 -8.25 -15.89
C THR A 204 27.38 -7.86 -14.47
N MET A 205 28.13 -8.23 -13.44
CA MET A 205 27.88 -7.80 -12.06
C MET A 205 27.95 -6.27 -11.95
N TYR A 206 28.91 -5.64 -12.63
CA TYR A 206 29.03 -4.18 -12.68
C TYR A 206 27.79 -3.54 -13.30
N ALA A 207 27.38 -3.99 -14.48
CA ALA A 207 26.22 -3.49 -15.21
C ALA A 207 24.91 -3.67 -14.42
N ASN A 208 24.81 -4.73 -13.61
CA ASN A 208 23.66 -5.00 -12.71
C ASN A 208 23.67 -4.19 -11.41
N THR A 209 24.84 -3.58 -11.05
CA THR A 209 25.00 -2.94 -9.72
C THR A 209 25.07 -1.42 -9.81
N VAL A 210 25.58 -0.88 -10.91
CA VAL A 210 25.88 0.55 -11.02
C VAL A 210 24.62 1.41 -11.04
N ASP A 211 24.69 2.57 -10.36
CA ASP A 211 23.63 3.58 -10.35
C ASP A 211 23.70 4.47 -11.60
N PHE A 212 22.59 4.53 -12.35
CA PHE A 212 22.39 5.41 -13.51
C PHE A 212 21.60 6.68 -13.17
N GLY A 213 21.35 6.97 -11.89
CA GLY A 213 20.49 8.08 -11.47
C GLY A 213 19.00 7.80 -11.62
N SER A 214 18.16 8.73 -11.17
CA SER A 214 16.68 8.58 -11.21
C SER A 214 16.17 7.27 -10.58
N ASN A 215 16.86 6.77 -9.53
CA ASN A 215 16.62 5.48 -8.87
C ASN A 215 16.72 4.25 -9.80
N ALA A 216 17.44 4.38 -10.92
CA ALA A 216 17.67 3.30 -11.87
C ALA A 216 19.02 2.60 -11.58
N PHE A 217 18.98 1.49 -10.84
CA PHE A 217 20.12 0.66 -10.54
C PHE A 217 20.19 -0.53 -11.51
N GLY A 218 21.34 -0.66 -12.18
CA GLY A 218 21.56 -1.67 -13.21
C GLY A 218 20.99 -1.32 -14.59
N ILE A 219 21.59 -1.94 -15.62
CA ILE A 219 21.34 -1.63 -17.03
C ILE A 219 19.91 -1.89 -17.47
N LYS A 220 19.23 -2.93 -16.94
CA LYS A 220 17.84 -3.24 -17.31
C LYS A 220 16.90 -2.15 -16.87
N THR A 221 17.03 -1.73 -15.61
CA THR A 221 16.23 -0.64 -15.07
C THR A 221 16.52 0.67 -15.77
N ALA A 222 17.80 0.97 -16.06
CA ALA A 222 18.19 2.19 -16.77
C ALA A 222 17.63 2.24 -18.20
N SER A 223 17.72 1.13 -18.96
CA SER A 223 17.16 1.04 -20.31
C SER A 223 15.65 1.30 -20.32
N LYS A 224 14.94 0.70 -19.34
CA LYS A 224 13.51 0.89 -19.16
C LYS A 224 13.17 2.32 -18.74
N THR A 225 13.90 2.86 -17.76
CA THR A 225 13.63 4.20 -17.20
C THR A 225 13.83 5.32 -18.22
N TYR A 226 14.94 5.31 -18.98
CA TYR A 226 15.26 6.42 -19.88
C TYR A 226 14.71 6.25 -21.28
N PHE A 227 14.61 5.01 -21.79
CA PHE A 227 14.28 4.76 -23.19
C PHE A 227 13.06 3.84 -23.38
N ASN A 228 12.46 3.32 -22.30
CA ASN A 228 11.35 2.35 -22.34
C ASN A 228 11.64 1.15 -23.25
N THR A 229 12.87 0.64 -23.21
CA THR A 229 13.38 -0.46 -24.05
C THR A 229 14.08 -1.51 -23.19
N THR A 230 14.43 -2.65 -23.81
CA THR A 230 15.25 -3.68 -23.17
C THR A 230 16.74 -3.42 -23.37
N PRO A 231 17.64 -3.93 -22.51
CA PRO A 231 19.09 -3.78 -22.70
C PRO A 231 19.61 -4.34 -24.03
N LYS A 232 18.95 -5.37 -24.57
CA LYS A 232 19.30 -5.98 -25.85
C LYS A 232 18.96 -5.12 -27.06
N GLU A 233 17.90 -4.32 -26.95
CA GLU A 233 17.38 -3.45 -28.01
C GLU A 233 17.95 -2.01 -27.95
N LEU A 234 18.83 -1.73 -26.97
CA LEU A 234 19.49 -0.41 -26.90
C LEU A 234 20.22 -0.11 -28.20
N THR A 235 20.01 1.09 -28.75
CA THR A 235 20.83 1.57 -29.85
C THR A 235 22.21 2.03 -29.36
N THR A 236 23.17 2.18 -30.26
CA THR A 236 24.55 2.58 -29.91
C THR A 236 24.58 3.96 -29.23
N GLU A 237 23.81 4.93 -29.72
CA GLU A 237 23.73 6.27 -29.11
C GLU A 237 23.02 6.24 -27.74
N GLN A 238 22.03 5.37 -27.53
CA GLN A 238 21.40 5.18 -26.22
C GLN A 238 22.36 4.53 -25.21
N ALA A 239 23.10 3.50 -25.64
CA ALA A 239 24.15 2.88 -24.83
C ALA A 239 25.21 3.91 -24.42
N ALA A 240 25.64 4.76 -25.38
CA ALA A 240 26.61 5.82 -25.11
C ALA A 240 26.09 6.90 -24.13
N VAL A 241 24.79 7.20 -24.13
CA VAL A 241 24.17 8.07 -23.12
C VAL A 241 24.31 7.43 -21.73
N LEU A 242 23.88 6.17 -21.59
CA LEU A 242 23.91 5.50 -20.29
C LEU A 242 25.34 5.38 -19.74
N VAL A 243 26.31 4.98 -20.57
CA VAL A 243 27.73 4.94 -20.17
C VAL A 243 28.25 6.34 -19.81
N GLY A 244 27.85 7.36 -20.57
CA GLY A 244 28.23 8.74 -20.29
C GLY A 244 27.78 9.23 -18.90
N MET A 245 26.65 8.77 -18.43
CA MET A 245 26.12 9.13 -17.10
C MET A 245 26.95 8.57 -15.93
N LEU A 246 27.64 7.44 -16.10
CA LEU A 246 28.39 6.77 -15.02
C LEU A 246 29.48 7.65 -14.41
N LYS A 247 29.99 8.63 -15.13
CA LYS A 247 30.99 9.58 -14.61
C LYS A 247 30.40 10.48 -13.50
N ALA A 248 29.16 10.94 -13.65
CA ALA A 248 28.44 11.76 -12.67
C ALA A 248 26.93 11.73 -13.02
N THR A 249 26.19 10.85 -12.38
CA THR A 249 24.79 10.51 -12.71
C THR A 249 23.80 11.67 -12.57
N THR A 250 24.12 12.68 -11.77
CA THR A 250 23.31 13.91 -11.67
C THR A 250 23.70 14.93 -12.75
N TYR A 251 25.01 15.16 -12.95
CA TYR A 251 25.52 16.20 -13.84
C TYR A 251 25.33 15.87 -15.34
N TYR A 252 25.39 14.57 -15.69
CA TYR A 252 25.17 14.09 -17.06
C TYR A 252 23.80 13.44 -17.26
N ASN A 253 22.84 13.69 -16.37
CA ASN A 253 21.47 13.17 -16.49
C ASN A 253 20.76 13.84 -17.68
N PRO A 254 20.26 13.07 -18.66
CA PRO A 254 19.64 13.64 -19.86
C PRO A 254 18.31 14.37 -19.60
N ILE A 255 17.69 14.17 -18.42
CA ILE A 255 16.44 14.82 -18.03
C ILE A 255 16.73 16.20 -17.44
N SER A 256 17.63 16.26 -16.45
CA SER A 256 17.95 17.49 -15.74
C SER A 256 19.01 18.35 -16.44
N ASN A 257 19.91 17.73 -17.23
CA ASN A 257 21.02 18.41 -17.91
C ASN A 257 21.25 17.87 -19.33
N PRO A 258 20.30 18.06 -20.27
CA PRO A 258 20.33 17.45 -21.61
C PRO A 258 21.56 17.82 -22.43
N GLU A 259 22.03 19.07 -22.36
CA GLU A 259 23.24 19.52 -23.09
C GLU A 259 24.53 18.87 -22.57
N ASN A 260 24.67 18.73 -21.25
CA ASN A 260 25.81 18.04 -20.66
C ASN A 260 25.81 16.56 -21.03
N SER A 261 24.64 15.95 -21.01
CA SER A 261 24.42 14.56 -21.43
C SER A 261 24.81 14.35 -22.90
N LEU A 262 24.34 15.23 -23.79
CA LEU A 262 24.66 15.19 -25.23
C LEU A 262 26.18 15.30 -25.45
N ARG A 263 26.83 16.28 -24.81
CA ARG A 263 28.29 16.44 -24.91
C ARG A 263 29.05 15.20 -24.43
N ARG A 264 28.63 14.64 -23.30
CA ARG A 264 29.24 13.45 -22.71
C ARG A 264 29.02 12.19 -23.54
N ARG A 265 27.81 11.99 -24.10
CA ARG A 265 27.52 10.93 -25.09
C ARG A 265 28.51 10.97 -26.26
N ASN A 266 28.72 12.15 -26.83
CA ASN A 266 29.64 12.31 -27.97
C ASN A 266 31.11 12.01 -27.58
N VAL A 267 31.52 12.24 -26.33
CA VAL A 267 32.83 11.77 -25.82
C VAL A 267 32.90 10.24 -25.81
N VAL A 268 31.83 9.55 -25.36
CA VAL A 268 31.76 8.07 -25.37
C VAL A 268 31.85 7.52 -26.80
N LEU A 269 31.10 8.09 -27.75
CA LEU A 269 31.14 7.69 -29.16
C LEU A 269 32.56 7.89 -29.75
N ASN A 270 33.25 8.97 -29.41
CA ASN A 270 34.65 9.19 -29.83
C ASN A 270 35.60 8.17 -29.21
N ASN A 271 35.37 7.76 -27.93
CA ASN A 271 36.18 6.70 -27.32
C ASN A 271 36.00 5.39 -28.09
N MET A 272 34.76 5.01 -28.42
CA MET A 272 34.43 3.80 -29.23
C MET A 272 35.11 3.86 -30.60
N ARG A 273 35.17 5.03 -31.27
CA ARG A 273 35.94 5.24 -32.52
C ARG A 273 37.44 5.03 -32.31
N ASN A 274 38.01 5.61 -31.27
CA ASN A 274 39.43 5.52 -31.00
C ASN A 274 39.91 4.10 -30.73
N HIS A 275 39.00 3.21 -30.24
CA HIS A 275 39.26 1.78 -30.04
C HIS A 275 38.77 0.87 -31.19
N GLY A 276 38.31 1.48 -32.30
CA GLY A 276 37.97 0.77 -33.52
C GLY A 276 36.57 0.10 -33.53
N HIS A 277 35.73 0.39 -32.55
CA HIS A 277 34.34 -0.11 -32.51
C HIS A 277 33.37 0.71 -33.35
N LEU A 278 33.76 1.93 -33.74
CA LEU A 278 33.03 2.78 -34.69
C LEU A 278 33.97 3.38 -35.74
N THR A 279 33.47 3.55 -36.93
CA THR A 279 34.17 4.34 -37.99
C THR A 279 33.94 5.84 -37.75
N LYS A 280 34.71 6.68 -38.41
CA LYS A 280 34.53 8.14 -38.36
C LYS A 280 33.14 8.53 -38.87
N ALA A 281 32.70 7.95 -39.99
CA ALA A 281 31.38 8.25 -40.57
C ALA A 281 30.20 7.88 -39.65
N GLU A 282 30.29 6.73 -39.00
CA GLU A 282 29.29 6.32 -38.00
C GLU A 282 29.27 7.26 -36.78
N THR A 283 30.47 7.62 -36.27
CA THR A 283 30.57 8.55 -35.13
C THR A 283 29.97 9.91 -35.46
N ASP A 284 30.31 10.46 -36.64
CA ASP A 284 29.80 11.75 -37.10
C ASP A 284 28.25 11.70 -37.25
N SER A 285 27.70 10.61 -37.83
CA SER A 285 26.27 10.40 -37.96
C SER A 285 25.56 10.30 -36.60
N LEU A 286 26.04 9.42 -35.72
CA LEU A 286 25.45 9.19 -34.40
C LEU A 286 25.51 10.42 -33.50
N SER A 287 26.54 11.25 -33.66
CA SER A 287 26.72 12.50 -32.90
C SER A 287 25.69 13.57 -33.24
N GLN A 288 25.07 13.51 -34.42
CA GLN A 288 24.01 14.43 -34.87
C GLN A 288 22.62 14.03 -34.37
N ILE A 289 22.43 12.77 -33.96
CA ILE A 289 21.12 12.27 -33.47
C ILE A 289 20.81 12.95 -32.13
N PRO A 290 19.65 13.63 -31.97
CA PRO A 290 19.24 14.15 -30.67
C PRO A 290 18.91 13.03 -29.68
N ILE A 291 19.13 13.27 -28.38
CA ILE A 291 18.72 12.32 -27.34
C ILE A 291 17.20 12.32 -27.26
N LYS A 292 16.57 11.22 -27.69
CA LYS A 292 15.12 11.01 -27.57
C LYS A 292 14.85 10.13 -26.33
N LEU A 293 14.19 10.71 -25.34
CA LEU A 293 13.84 10.01 -24.11
C LEU A 293 12.39 9.51 -24.18
N SER A 294 12.16 8.31 -23.64
CA SER A 294 10.83 7.78 -23.28
C SER A 294 10.84 7.48 -21.78
N TYR A 295 10.89 8.57 -21.00
CA TYR A 295 11.17 8.53 -19.59
C TYR A 295 10.00 7.98 -18.76
N SER A 296 10.24 6.91 -18.02
CA SER A 296 9.30 6.28 -17.11
C SER A 296 10.02 5.67 -15.92
N VAL A 297 9.85 6.24 -14.74
CA VAL A 297 10.45 5.69 -13.49
C VAL A 297 9.51 4.66 -12.92
N GLU A 298 9.96 3.41 -12.80
CA GLU A 298 9.25 2.40 -12.01
C GLU A 298 9.34 2.77 -10.52
N SER A 299 8.20 2.76 -9.85
CA SER A 299 8.09 2.96 -8.41
C SER A 299 7.43 1.76 -7.75
N ASN A 300 7.58 1.63 -6.43
CA ASN A 300 6.81 0.65 -5.64
C ASN A 300 5.29 0.85 -5.78
N TYR A 301 4.88 1.99 -6.34
CA TYR A 301 3.47 2.36 -6.54
C TYR A 301 2.98 2.17 -7.98
N ASP A 302 3.77 1.54 -8.85
CA ASP A 302 3.33 1.16 -10.20
C ASP A 302 2.73 -0.24 -10.19
N GLY A 303 1.74 -0.48 -11.06
CA GLY A 303 1.02 -1.74 -11.15
C GLY A 303 -0.37 -1.71 -10.52
N ALA A 304 -1.00 -2.87 -10.39
CA ALA A 304 -2.35 -3.04 -9.88
C ALA A 304 -2.39 -3.28 -8.36
N ALA A 305 -3.58 -3.21 -7.78
CA ALA A 305 -3.86 -3.59 -6.39
C ALA A 305 -2.97 -2.90 -5.34
N LEU A 306 -2.76 -1.58 -5.46
CA LEU A 306 -1.80 -0.84 -4.62
C LEU A 306 -2.10 -0.93 -3.12
N TYR A 307 -3.36 -0.82 -2.72
CA TYR A 307 -3.77 -0.95 -1.31
C TYR A 307 -3.51 -2.35 -0.77
N PHE A 308 -3.85 -3.38 -1.55
CA PHE A 308 -3.56 -4.76 -1.18
C PHE A 308 -2.05 -5.00 -1.00
N ARG A 309 -1.23 -4.47 -1.91
CA ARG A 309 0.24 -4.60 -1.83
C ARG A 309 0.82 -3.91 -0.59
N GLU A 310 0.28 -2.75 -0.20
CA GLU A 310 0.72 -2.06 1.02
C GLU A 310 0.32 -2.86 2.27
N ALA A 311 -0.92 -3.36 2.34
CA ALA A 311 -1.38 -4.24 3.42
C ALA A 311 -0.52 -5.51 3.50
N LEU A 312 -0.28 -6.16 2.36
CA LEU A 312 0.57 -7.34 2.23
C LEU A 312 2.01 -7.08 2.68
N SER A 313 2.58 -5.90 2.34
CA SER A 313 3.93 -5.50 2.75
C SER A 313 4.11 -5.54 4.26
N SER A 314 3.10 -5.13 5.03
CA SER A 314 3.15 -5.15 6.49
C SER A 314 3.24 -6.56 7.06
N GLU A 315 2.44 -7.51 6.54
CA GLU A 315 2.49 -8.92 6.96
C GLU A 315 3.80 -9.59 6.54
N LEU A 316 4.24 -9.36 5.29
CA LEU A 316 5.46 -9.96 4.74
C LEU A 316 6.74 -9.47 5.41
N LYS A 317 6.82 -8.22 5.87
CA LYS A 317 7.99 -7.72 6.61
C LYS A 317 8.26 -8.55 7.87
N THR A 318 7.19 -8.89 8.61
CA THR A 318 7.29 -9.73 9.81
C THR A 318 7.76 -11.13 9.43
N TRP A 319 7.11 -11.78 8.45
CA TRP A 319 7.48 -13.10 7.98
C TRP A 319 8.94 -13.15 7.47
N CYS A 320 9.36 -12.19 6.65
CA CYS A 320 10.72 -12.10 6.14
C CYS A 320 11.74 -12.02 7.27
N LYS A 321 11.50 -11.15 8.25
CA LYS A 321 12.39 -10.98 9.41
C LYS A 321 12.56 -12.30 10.20
N ASP A 322 11.45 -13.02 10.40
CA ASP A 322 11.46 -14.27 11.18
C ASP A 322 12.14 -15.42 10.42
N ASN A 323 12.17 -15.37 9.09
CA ASN A 323 12.75 -16.39 8.21
C ASN A 323 14.11 -15.99 7.60
N GLY A 324 14.70 -14.87 8.01
CA GLY A 324 16.04 -14.44 7.55
C GLY A 324 16.07 -13.86 6.12
N TYR A 325 14.94 -13.35 5.63
CA TYR A 325 14.81 -12.64 4.37
C TYR A 325 14.63 -11.12 4.58
N ASP A 326 14.85 -10.36 3.52
CA ASP A 326 14.45 -8.96 3.42
C ASP A 326 13.50 -8.80 2.23
N LEU A 327 12.31 -8.24 2.48
CA LEU A 327 11.25 -8.10 1.48
C LEU A 327 11.69 -7.30 0.25
N TYR A 328 12.60 -6.34 0.43
CA TYR A 328 12.99 -5.38 -0.61
C TYR A 328 14.27 -5.76 -1.36
N THR A 329 15.03 -6.75 -0.84
CA THR A 329 16.38 -7.03 -1.35
C THR A 329 16.66 -8.51 -1.61
N SER A 330 15.78 -9.43 -1.17
CA SER A 330 16.02 -10.88 -1.29
C SER A 330 15.55 -11.51 -2.60
N GLY A 331 14.93 -10.74 -3.52
CA GLY A 331 14.49 -11.25 -4.82
C GLY A 331 13.40 -12.34 -4.73
N LEU A 332 12.48 -12.19 -3.78
CA LEU A 332 11.41 -13.16 -3.57
C LEU A 332 10.39 -13.09 -4.71
N LYS A 333 9.82 -14.24 -5.10
CA LYS A 333 8.65 -14.31 -5.96
C LYS A 333 7.44 -14.67 -5.11
N ILE A 334 6.54 -13.70 -4.93
CA ILE A 334 5.42 -13.78 -4.02
C ILE A 334 4.16 -13.98 -4.86
N TYR A 335 3.52 -15.14 -4.74
CA TYR A 335 2.26 -15.46 -5.40
C TYR A 335 1.13 -15.21 -4.43
N THR A 336 0.23 -14.33 -4.80
CA THR A 336 -0.89 -13.88 -3.97
C THR A 336 -2.19 -14.60 -4.33
N THR A 337 -3.25 -14.33 -3.59
CA THR A 337 -4.60 -14.83 -3.84
C THR A 337 -5.41 -13.93 -4.77
N ILE A 338 -4.95 -12.72 -5.06
CA ILE A 338 -5.64 -11.77 -5.96
C ILE A 338 -5.70 -12.34 -7.38
N ASP A 339 -6.87 -12.32 -7.99
CA ASP A 339 -7.04 -12.54 -9.43
C ASP A 339 -6.99 -11.19 -10.15
N SER A 340 -6.13 -11.05 -11.17
CA SER A 340 -5.89 -9.75 -11.81
C SER A 340 -7.11 -9.17 -12.52
N ARG A 341 -8.00 -10.02 -13.05
CA ARG A 341 -9.24 -9.59 -13.73
C ARG A 341 -10.30 -9.20 -12.72
N MET A 342 -10.48 -10.00 -11.66
CA MET A 342 -11.40 -9.66 -10.56
C MET A 342 -10.98 -8.34 -9.89
N GLN A 343 -9.68 -8.11 -9.69
CA GLN A 343 -9.16 -6.84 -9.17
C GLN A 343 -9.54 -5.67 -10.09
N LYS A 344 -9.35 -5.83 -11.39
CA LYS A 344 -9.72 -4.80 -12.38
C LYS A 344 -11.23 -4.52 -12.35
N TYR A 345 -12.06 -5.56 -12.32
CA TYR A 345 -13.53 -5.39 -12.22
C TYR A 345 -13.93 -4.67 -10.93
N ALA A 346 -13.26 -4.95 -9.82
CA ALA A 346 -13.52 -4.27 -8.55
C ALA A 346 -13.15 -2.77 -8.60
N GLU A 347 -11.97 -2.43 -9.15
CA GLU A 347 -11.52 -1.04 -9.31
C GLU A 347 -12.46 -0.26 -10.25
N GLU A 348 -12.86 -0.85 -11.37
CA GLU A 348 -13.81 -0.25 -12.32
C GLU A 348 -15.20 -0.04 -11.69
N ALA A 349 -15.71 -1.04 -10.96
CA ALA A 349 -16.97 -0.96 -10.25
C ALA A 349 -16.97 0.13 -9.17
N ALA A 350 -15.90 0.21 -8.38
CA ALA A 350 -15.74 1.22 -7.34
C ALA A 350 -15.73 2.63 -7.95
N ILE A 351 -14.89 2.89 -8.95
CA ILE A 351 -14.80 4.21 -9.61
C ILE A 351 -16.14 4.58 -10.27
N LYS A 352 -16.78 3.63 -10.97
CA LYS A 352 -18.09 3.88 -11.62
C LYS A 352 -19.13 4.36 -10.61
N GLN A 353 -19.27 3.63 -9.48
CA GLN A 353 -20.24 3.98 -8.45
C GLN A 353 -19.84 5.26 -7.71
N MET A 354 -18.56 5.41 -7.36
CA MET A 354 -18.13 6.56 -6.57
C MET A 354 -18.22 7.88 -7.34
N LYS A 355 -18.10 7.89 -8.67
CA LYS A 355 -18.46 9.06 -9.51
C LYS A 355 -19.90 9.50 -9.29
N GLN A 356 -20.83 8.55 -9.26
CA GLN A 356 -22.24 8.85 -9.03
C GLN A 356 -22.50 9.30 -7.60
N VAL A 357 -21.90 8.62 -6.60
CA VAL A 357 -22.01 9.00 -5.18
C VAL A 357 -21.48 10.42 -4.97
N GLN A 358 -20.31 10.76 -5.54
CA GLN A 358 -19.74 12.11 -5.43
C GLN A 358 -20.61 13.17 -6.09
N ARG A 359 -21.16 12.88 -7.26
CA ARG A 359 -22.11 13.79 -7.93
C ARG A 359 -23.33 14.06 -7.05
N ASN A 360 -23.92 13.00 -6.52
CA ASN A 360 -25.08 13.10 -5.62
C ASN A 360 -24.72 13.88 -4.35
N PHE A 361 -23.52 13.65 -3.79
CA PHE A 361 -23.03 14.35 -2.60
C PHE A 361 -22.84 15.84 -2.85
N ASN A 362 -22.22 16.20 -3.96
CA ASN A 362 -22.03 17.60 -4.35
C ASN A 362 -23.37 18.31 -4.59
N ASN A 363 -24.33 17.66 -5.25
CA ASN A 363 -25.67 18.21 -5.48
C ASN A 363 -26.43 18.37 -4.16
N HIS A 364 -26.31 17.41 -3.25
CA HIS A 364 -26.97 17.43 -1.94
C HIS A 364 -26.50 18.57 -1.04
N TRP A 365 -25.19 18.84 -1.03
CA TRP A 365 -24.61 19.90 -0.21
C TRP A 365 -24.55 21.26 -0.91
N GLY A 366 -24.47 21.28 -2.26
CA GLY A 366 -24.37 22.53 -3.03
C GLY A 366 -23.20 23.40 -2.58
N ASN A 367 -23.48 24.59 -2.13
CA ASN A 367 -22.49 25.54 -1.60
C ASN A 367 -22.35 25.48 -0.06
N GLN A 368 -22.98 24.52 0.61
CA GLN A 368 -22.88 24.38 2.06
C GLN A 368 -21.70 23.50 2.45
N ASP A 369 -21.05 23.82 3.57
CA ASP A 369 -19.99 23.00 4.13
C ASP A 369 -20.58 21.71 4.74
N PRO A 370 -20.08 20.50 4.34
CA PRO A 370 -20.64 19.23 4.82
C PRO A 370 -20.21 18.85 6.24
N TRP A 371 -19.18 19.48 6.80
CA TRP A 371 -18.72 19.22 8.18
C TRP A 371 -19.60 19.92 9.19
N GLN A 372 -20.66 19.25 9.58
CA GLN A 372 -21.67 19.74 10.51
C GLN A 372 -21.80 18.81 11.72
N ASP A 373 -22.18 19.40 12.86
CA ASP A 373 -22.50 18.65 14.06
C ASP A 373 -23.92 18.02 14.00
N GLU A 374 -24.32 17.28 15.02
CA GLU A 374 -25.63 16.65 15.13
C GLU A 374 -26.81 17.65 15.07
N ASN A 375 -26.55 18.95 15.33
CA ASN A 375 -27.54 20.02 15.27
C ASN A 375 -27.52 20.74 13.90
N HIS A 376 -26.87 20.17 12.90
CA HIS A 376 -26.67 20.76 11.56
C HIS A 376 -25.93 22.11 11.55
N LYS A 377 -25.09 22.38 12.55
CA LYS A 377 -24.23 23.56 12.60
C LYS A 377 -22.84 23.21 12.08
N VAL A 378 -22.27 24.09 11.26
CA VAL A 378 -20.91 23.95 10.76
C VAL A 378 -19.94 23.90 11.94
N ILE A 379 -19.08 22.88 11.96
CA ILE A 379 -18.05 22.70 12.99
C ILE A 379 -17.00 23.80 12.81
N PRO A 380 -16.79 24.68 13.82
CA PRO A 380 -15.84 25.78 13.68
C PRO A 380 -14.39 25.26 13.60
N ASN A 381 -13.57 25.93 12.80
CA ASN A 381 -12.15 25.61 12.62
C ASN A 381 -11.84 24.18 12.17
N PHE A 382 -12.80 23.51 11.50
CA PHE A 382 -12.64 22.13 11.05
C PHE A 382 -11.49 21.97 10.04
N ILE A 383 -11.44 22.83 9.02
CA ILE A 383 -10.37 22.80 7.98
C ILE A 383 -9.02 23.21 8.59
N GLU A 384 -9.01 24.20 9.48
CA GLU A 384 -7.82 24.64 10.22
C GLU A 384 -7.24 23.50 11.07
N GLY A 385 -8.09 22.74 11.76
CA GLY A 385 -7.70 21.57 12.55
C GLY A 385 -7.08 20.47 11.70
N ILE A 386 -7.58 20.27 10.47
CA ILE A 386 -6.98 19.34 9.52
C ILE A 386 -5.62 19.88 9.03
N ALA A 387 -5.54 21.17 8.68
CA ALA A 387 -4.32 21.81 8.22
C ALA A 387 -3.18 21.67 9.24
N GLN A 388 -3.47 21.84 10.54
CA GLN A 388 -2.49 21.70 11.63
C GLN A 388 -1.85 20.31 11.71
N LYS A 389 -2.56 19.26 11.30
CA LYS A 389 -2.07 17.87 11.26
C LYS A 389 -1.16 17.61 10.05
N GLN A 390 -1.19 18.45 9.02
CA GLN A 390 -0.42 18.26 7.78
C GLN A 390 1.08 18.53 7.96
N PRO A 391 1.95 17.81 7.23
CA PRO A 391 3.40 18.06 7.26
C PRO A 391 3.77 19.49 6.88
N VAL A 392 3.04 20.15 5.96
CA VAL A 392 3.29 21.52 5.54
C VAL A 392 3.14 22.48 6.73
N TYR A 393 2.10 22.33 7.57
CA TYR A 393 1.92 23.14 8.76
C TYR A 393 3.05 22.93 9.77
N LYS A 394 3.43 21.66 10.03
CA LYS A 394 4.53 21.33 10.95
C LYS A 394 5.86 21.95 10.50
N ASN A 395 6.13 21.93 9.18
CA ASN A 395 7.31 22.56 8.60
C ASN A 395 7.28 24.10 8.73
N LEU A 396 6.11 24.73 8.52
CA LEU A 396 5.92 26.16 8.72
C LEU A 396 6.08 26.55 10.19
N LEU A 397 5.51 25.76 11.11
CA LEU A 397 5.66 25.98 12.55
C LEU A 397 7.12 25.88 13.00
N ALA A 398 7.88 24.92 12.47
CA ALA A 398 9.31 24.79 12.73
C ALA A 398 10.12 26.00 12.18
N ARG A 399 9.69 26.58 11.05
CA ARG A 399 10.32 27.74 10.41
C ARG A 399 9.95 29.07 11.06
N PHE A 400 8.71 29.17 11.55
CA PHE A 400 8.12 30.40 12.14
C PHE A 400 7.47 30.13 13.50
N PRO A 401 8.22 29.65 14.51
CA PRO A 401 7.66 29.11 15.76
C PRO A 401 6.85 30.14 16.60
N ASN A 402 7.10 31.43 16.42
CA ASN A 402 6.44 32.49 17.18
C ASN A 402 5.71 33.53 16.29
N ASN A 403 5.38 33.13 15.07
CA ASN A 403 4.74 34.04 14.10
C ASN A 403 3.57 33.37 13.40
N PRO A 404 2.38 33.32 14.03
CA PRO A 404 1.18 32.69 13.44
C PRO A 404 0.75 33.39 12.15
N ASP A 405 0.92 34.72 12.02
CA ASP A 405 0.53 35.45 10.80
C ASP A 405 1.33 35.00 9.58
N SER A 406 2.62 34.67 9.76
CA SER A 406 3.42 34.11 8.68
C SER A 406 2.94 32.70 8.30
N ILE A 407 2.55 31.86 9.25
CA ILE A 407 2.01 30.53 8.97
C ILE A 407 0.72 30.66 8.17
N GLU A 408 -0.21 31.50 8.63
CA GLU A 408 -1.48 31.78 7.97
C GLU A 408 -1.26 32.32 6.54
N TYR A 409 -0.35 33.27 6.36
CA TYR A 409 0.00 33.82 5.05
C TYR A 409 0.46 32.71 4.08
N TYR A 410 1.38 31.82 4.49
CA TYR A 410 1.88 30.75 3.62
C TYR A 410 0.83 29.66 3.35
N LEU A 411 -0.07 29.39 4.28
CA LEU A 411 -1.19 28.43 4.07
C LEU A 411 -2.23 28.98 3.08
N ASN A 412 -2.48 30.30 3.09
CA ASN A 412 -3.48 30.95 2.22
C ASN A 412 -2.90 31.47 0.89
N ARG A 413 -1.55 31.43 0.72
CA ARG A 413 -0.92 31.86 -0.54
C ARG A 413 -1.17 30.84 -1.65
N PRO A 414 -1.68 31.28 -2.84
CA PRO A 414 -1.83 30.40 -4.01
C PRO A 414 -0.50 29.84 -4.48
N HIS A 415 -0.49 28.57 -4.84
CA HIS A 415 0.62 27.85 -5.44
C HIS A 415 0.09 26.66 -6.24
N LYS A 416 0.93 26.03 -7.08
CA LYS A 416 0.55 24.84 -7.84
C LYS A 416 0.40 23.64 -6.88
N VAL A 417 -0.80 23.08 -6.84
CA VAL A 417 -1.14 21.87 -6.07
C VAL A 417 -1.62 20.77 -6.98
N LYS A 418 -1.32 19.52 -6.62
CA LYS A 418 -1.84 18.33 -7.30
C LYS A 418 -3.08 17.86 -6.58
N LEU A 419 -4.18 17.69 -7.33
CA LEU A 419 -5.48 17.30 -6.81
C LEU A 419 -5.99 16.10 -7.59
N PHE A 420 -6.88 15.33 -6.99
CA PHE A 420 -7.63 14.28 -7.66
C PHE A 420 -8.84 14.85 -8.40
N ASP A 421 -9.11 14.30 -9.58
CA ASP A 421 -10.31 14.57 -10.35
C ASP A 421 -10.79 13.26 -11.01
N TYR A 422 -12.07 12.95 -10.92
CA TYR A 422 -12.62 11.68 -11.43
C TYR A 422 -12.48 11.50 -12.94
N GLU A 423 -12.46 12.57 -13.72
CA GLU A 423 -12.38 12.50 -15.18
C GLU A 423 -10.94 12.55 -15.71
N LYS A 424 -10.09 13.33 -15.04
CA LYS A 424 -8.73 13.62 -15.48
C LYS A 424 -7.65 12.93 -14.63
N GLY A 425 -8.05 12.23 -13.56
CA GLY A 425 -7.10 11.65 -12.59
C GLY A 425 -6.41 12.75 -11.77
N THR A 426 -5.07 12.81 -11.82
CA THR A 426 -4.32 13.88 -11.14
C THR A 426 -4.30 15.15 -12.00
N ILE A 427 -4.79 16.26 -11.46
CA ILE A 427 -4.73 17.59 -12.07
C ILE A 427 -3.83 18.53 -11.28
N GLU A 428 -3.21 19.50 -11.97
CA GLU A 428 -2.52 20.63 -11.33
C GLU A 428 -3.40 21.87 -11.39
N LYS A 429 -3.62 22.49 -10.23
CA LYS A 429 -4.40 23.72 -10.12
C LYS A 429 -3.67 24.72 -9.23
N GLU A 430 -3.80 26.01 -9.53
CA GLU A 430 -3.27 27.08 -8.67
C GLU A 430 -4.32 27.42 -7.60
N MET A 431 -4.01 27.12 -6.35
CA MET A 431 -4.86 27.42 -5.19
C MET A 431 -4.06 27.40 -3.90
N SER A 432 -4.66 27.89 -2.81
CA SER A 432 -4.00 27.84 -1.49
C SER A 432 -3.98 26.43 -0.89
N THR A 433 -3.11 26.19 0.09
CA THR A 433 -3.12 24.93 0.87
C THR A 433 -4.48 24.73 1.55
N MET A 434 -5.06 25.79 2.13
CA MET A 434 -6.37 25.72 2.79
C MET A 434 -7.49 25.35 1.82
N ASP A 435 -7.52 25.93 0.62
CA ASP A 435 -8.51 25.58 -0.42
C ASP A 435 -8.31 24.15 -0.93
N SER A 436 -7.05 23.70 -1.04
CA SER A 436 -6.76 22.31 -1.46
C SER A 436 -7.26 21.30 -0.44
N ILE A 437 -7.08 21.57 0.86
CA ILE A 437 -7.62 20.72 1.94
C ILE A 437 -9.14 20.70 1.88
N ARG A 438 -9.79 21.88 1.77
CA ARG A 438 -11.24 21.99 1.63
C ARG A 438 -11.77 21.18 0.45
N TYR A 439 -11.13 21.29 -0.71
CA TYR A 439 -11.46 20.50 -1.90
C TYR A 439 -11.36 18.99 -1.65
N MET A 440 -10.25 18.52 -1.06
CA MET A 440 -10.00 17.11 -0.85
C MET A 440 -10.90 16.47 0.23
N VAL A 441 -11.31 17.22 1.24
CA VAL A 441 -12.21 16.76 2.31
C VAL A 441 -13.64 16.48 1.81
N HIS A 442 -14.06 17.10 0.70
CA HIS A 442 -15.38 16.86 0.10
C HIS A 442 -15.52 15.51 -0.59
N PHE A 443 -14.44 14.74 -0.77
CA PHE A 443 -14.55 13.45 -1.43
C PHE A 443 -15.16 12.38 -0.51
N MET A 444 -16.06 11.61 -1.11
CA MET A 444 -16.57 10.37 -0.52
C MET A 444 -15.61 9.23 -0.86
N HIS A 445 -15.40 8.35 0.08
CA HIS A 445 -14.45 7.23 0.02
C HIS A 445 -15.16 5.90 -0.04
N CYS A 446 -14.45 4.85 -0.49
CA CYS A 446 -15.00 3.51 -0.50
C CYS A 446 -13.96 2.45 -0.12
N ALA A 447 -14.46 1.29 0.26
CA ALA A 447 -13.69 0.06 0.35
C ALA A 447 -14.47 -1.06 -0.33
N PHE A 448 -13.74 -2.03 -0.90
CA PHE A 448 -14.33 -3.24 -1.44
C PHE A 448 -13.41 -4.44 -1.24
N VAL A 449 -13.98 -5.59 -0.92
CA VAL A 449 -13.28 -6.87 -0.83
C VAL A 449 -14.13 -7.99 -1.42
N ALA A 450 -13.49 -8.94 -2.11
CA ALA A 450 -14.10 -10.20 -2.54
C ALA A 450 -13.28 -11.37 -1.99
N MET A 451 -13.95 -12.39 -1.42
CA MET A 451 -13.31 -13.51 -0.72
C MET A 451 -13.98 -14.84 -1.07
N GLU A 452 -13.18 -15.88 -1.28
CA GLU A 452 -13.65 -17.26 -1.39
C GLU A 452 -13.84 -17.88 -0.01
N PRO A 453 -15.06 -18.33 0.35
CA PRO A 453 -15.34 -18.84 1.70
C PRO A 453 -14.56 -20.09 2.08
N GLN A 454 -14.36 -21.04 1.14
CA GLN A 454 -13.75 -22.35 1.40
C GLN A 454 -12.23 -22.27 1.60
N THR A 455 -11.59 -21.27 1.01
CA THR A 455 -10.13 -21.11 1.03
C THR A 455 -9.66 -19.93 1.87
N GLY A 456 -10.56 -19.00 2.19
CA GLY A 456 -10.21 -17.73 2.79
C GLY A 456 -9.46 -16.79 1.83
N ALA A 457 -9.33 -17.15 0.55
CA ALA A 457 -8.56 -16.41 -0.44
C ALA A 457 -9.24 -15.07 -0.77
N VAL A 458 -8.52 -13.96 -0.60
CA VAL A 458 -8.96 -12.63 -1.01
C VAL A 458 -8.68 -12.46 -2.50
N LYS A 459 -9.72 -12.31 -3.31
CA LYS A 459 -9.67 -12.29 -4.78
C LYS A 459 -9.58 -10.89 -5.38
N ALA A 460 -10.12 -9.89 -4.66
CA ALA A 460 -10.03 -8.47 -5.05
C ALA A 460 -10.07 -7.59 -3.80
N TRP A 461 -9.38 -6.43 -3.88
CA TRP A 461 -9.20 -5.49 -2.79
C TRP A 461 -9.11 -4.06 -3.31
N VAL A 462 -10.05 -3.21 -2.94
CA VAL A 462 -10.02 -1.78 -3.25
C VAL A 462 -10.05 -1.01 -1.93
N GLY A 463 -8.97 -0.34 -1.59
CA GLY A 463 -8.83 0.35 -0.30
C GLY A 463 -9.32 1.79 -0.30
N ASP A 464 -9.45 2.42 -1.46
CA ASP A 464 -10.08 3.73 -1.69
C ASP A 464 -10.14 4.03 -3.21
N ILE A 465 -10.62 5.22 -3.56
CA ILE A 465 -10.83 5.68 -4.95
C ILE A 465 -9.52 6.00 -5.70
N ASP A 466 -8.49 6.48 -5.01
CA ASP A 466 -7.16 6.77 -5.61
C ASP A 466 -6.04 6.68 -4.58
N PHE A 467 -5.12 5.75 -4.79
CA PHE A 467 -3.98 5.53 -3.88
C PHE A 467 -2.99 6.69 -3.84
N LYS A 468 -2.84 7.46 -4.92
CA LYS A 468 -1.90 8.58 -4.98
C LYS A 468 -2.33 9.73 -4.07
N SER A 469 -3.65 9.95 -3.99
CA SER A 469 -4.27 11.00 -3.20
C SER A 469 -4.55 10.58 -1.77
N TRP A 470 -5.00 9.33 -1.55
CA TRP A 470 -5.36 8.79 -0.23
C TRP A 470 -4.72 7.43 -0.02
N LYS A 471 -3.72 7.39 0.86
CA LYS A 471 -2.95 6.15 1.14
C LYS A 471 -3.55 5.30 2.26
N TYR A 472 -4.48 5.85 3.04
CA TYR A 472 -5.10 5.15 4.15
C TYR A 472 -6.13 4.13 3.64
N ASP A 473 -5.85 2.84 3.87
CA ASP A 473 -6.66 1.72 3.37
C ASP A 473 -7.98 1.58 4.14
N LYS A 474 -9.10 1.80 3.46
CA LYS A 474 -10.44 1.73 4.04
C LYS A 474 -10.93 0.28 4.22
N VAL A 475 -10.30 -0.74 3.64
CA VAL A 475 -10.63 -2.15 3.90
C VAL A 475 -10.26 -2.56 5.33
N THR A 476 -9.15 -2.01 5.83
CA THR A 476 -8.66 -2.25 7.20
C THR A 476 -9.04 -1.15 8.18
N ALA A 477 -9.67 -0.07 7.70
CA ALA A 477 -10.13 1.02 8.55
C ALA A 477 -11.25 0.59 9.49
N MET A 478 -11.17 1.05 10.73
CA MET A 478 -12.16 0.77 11.77
C MET A 478 -13.37 1.70 11.61
N ARG A 479 -14.54 1.13 11.31
CA ARG A 479 -15.78 1.85 11.06
C ARG A 479 -16.98 1.13 11.66
N GLN A 480 -18.04 1.84 12.01
CA GLN A 480 -19.28 1.25 12.55
C GLN A 480 -20.00 0.42 11.47
N PRO A 481 -20.16 -0.90 11.65
CA PRO A 481 -20.79 -1.79 10.68
C PRO A 481 -22.31 -1.58 10.60
N GLY A 482 -22.91 -0.93 11.59
CA GLY A 482 -24.34 -0.76 11.67
C GLY A 482 -25.09 -2.10 11.55
N SER A 483 -26.16 -2.10 10.80
CA SER A 483 -27.02 -3.29 10.65
C SER A 483 -26.38 -4.52 9.99
N THR A 484 -25.16 -4.45 9.46
CA THR A 484 -24.44 -5.67 9.01
C THR A 484 -24.01 -6.53 10.20
N PHE A 485 -23.84 -5.95 11.39
CA PHE A 485 -23.56 -6.68 12.64
C PHE A 485 -24.72 -7.58 13.09
N LYS A 486 -25.95 -7.36 12.61
CA LYS A 486 -27.10 -8.23 12.89
C LYS A 486 -26.86 -9.68 12.44
N LEU A 487 -25.87 -9.94 11.56
CA LEU A 487 -25.43 -11.31 11.27
C LEU A 487 -25.20 -12.09 12.57
N PHE A 488 -24.41 -11.55 13.50
CA PHE A 488 -24.03 -12.24 14.74
C PHE A 488 -25.20 -12.42 15.70
N VAL A 489 -26.08 -11.42 15.81
CA VAL A 489 -27.29 -11.48 16.62
C VAL A 489 -28.19 -12.65 16.19
N TYR A 490 -28.43 -12.72 14.87
CA TYR A 490 -29.32 -13.77 14.33
C TYR A 490 -28.62 -15.14 14.25
N THR A 491 -27.30 -15.18 14.07
CA THR A 491 -26.52 -16.43 14.16
C THR A 491 -26.61 -17.01 15.56
N GLU A 492 -26.45 -16.19 16.60
CA GLU A 492 -26.57 -16.66 17.98
C GLU A 492 -28.01 -17.09 18.29
N ALA A 493 -29.02 -16.43 17.72
CA ALA A 493 -30.40 -16.88 17.83
C ALA A 493 -30.62 -18.27 17.21
N MET A 494 -30.04 -18.54 16.04
CA MET A 494 -30.08 -19.88 15.43
C MET A 494 -29.29 -20.91 16.24
N ASN A 495 -28.16 -20.54 16.87
CA ASN A 495 -27.38 -21.40 17.76
C ASN A 495 -28.20 -21.84 18.99
N GLN A 496 -29.04 -20.94 19.51
CA GLN A 496 -29.93 -21.22 20.64
C GLN A 496 -31.26 -21.88 20.24
N GLY A 497 -31.42 -22.30 18.97
CA GLY A 497 -32.51 -23.13 18.50
C GLY A 497 -33.71 -22.38 17.88
N LEU A 498 -33.60 -21.05 17.72
CA LEU A 498 -34.59 -20.30 16.96
C LEU A 498 -34.51 -20.60 15.46
N THR A 499 -35.54 -20.32 14.74
CA THR A 499 -35.63 -20.51 13.28
C THR A 499 -36.03 -19.22 12.56
N PRO A 500 -35.77 -19.10 11.26
CA PRO A 500 -36.21 -17.98 10.43
C PRO A 500 -37.71 -17.65 10.53
N CYS A 501 -38.55 -18.65 10.86
CA CYS A 501 -40.00 -18.50 10.94
C CYS A 501 -40.51 -18.14 12.34
N ASP A 502 -39.67 -18.18 13.37
CA ASP A 502 -39.99 -17.64 14.68
C ASP A 502 -40.29 -16.15 14.61
N LYS A 503 -41.21 -15.67 15.46
CA LYS A 503 -41.70 -14.29 15.36
C LYS A 503 -41.32 -13.49 16.60
N ARG A 504 -41.02 -12.18 16.36
CA ARG A 504 -40.86 -11.17 17.43
C ARG A 504 -41.70 -9.94 17.10
N ARG A 505 -42.17 -9.24 18.13
CA ARG A 505 -42.97 -8.01 17.96
C ARG A 505 -42.08 -6.83 17.58
N ASP A 506 -42.52 -6.08 16.58
CA ASP A 506 -41.98 -4.79 16.20
C ASP A 506 -42.72 -3.69 16.96
N GLU A 507 -42.26 -3.39 18.18
CA GLU A 507 -42.85 -2.39 19.05
C GLU A 507 -41.75 -1.57 19.77
N TYR A 508 -42.12 -0.42 20.31
CA TYR A 508 -41.27 0.44 21.09
C TYR A 508 -40.57 -0.33 22.21
N PHE A 509 -39.27 -0.06 22.35
CA PHE A 509 -38.41 -0.65 23.36
C PHE A 509 -37.50 0.42 23.95
N SER A 510 -37.38 0.47 25.28
CA SER A 510 -36.45 1.36 25.96
C SER A 510 -35.81 0.65 27.15
N MET A 511 -34.60 1.05 27.50
CA MET A 511 -33.87 0.54 28.66
C MET A 511 -32.94 1.60 29.21
N GLN A 512 -32.54 1.47 30.48
CA GLN A 512 -31.50 2.29 31.07
C GLN A 512 -30.15 1.70 30.69
N VAL A 513 -29.27 2.54 30.18
CA VAL A 513 -27.88 2.19 29.83
C VAL A 513 -26.94 3.20 30.45
N PHE A 514 -25.76 2.75 30.86
CA PHE A 514 -24.73 3.66 31.39
C PHE A 514 -23.96 4.28 30.20
N ASP A 515 -24.09 5.59 30.03
CA ASP A 515 -23.30 6.36 29.04
C ASP A 515 -21.95 6.71 29.65
N LYS A 516 -20.90 6.04 29.13
CA LYS A 516 -19.50 6.27 29.56
C LYS A 516 -19.02 7.70 29.28
N THR A 517 -19.54 8.36 28.24
CA THR A 517 -19.11 9.71 27.85
C THR A 517 -19.68 10.79 28.76
N GLN A 518 -20.95 10.62 29.14
CA GLN A 518 -21.64 11.51 30.08
C GLN A 518 -21.52 11.07 31.54
N ASN A 519 -20.94 9.90 31.79
CA ASN A 519 -20.78 9.26 33.10
C ASN A 519 -22.09 9.23 33.92
N LYS A 520 -23.21 8.88 33.25
CA LYS A 520 -24.55 8.79 33.84
C LYS A 520 -25.41 7.70 33.17
N GLU A 521 -26.45 7.27 33.85
CA GLU A 521 -27.52 6.46 33.24
C GLU A 521 -28.40 7.34 32.34
N VAL A 522 -28.62 6.84 31.11
CA VAL A 522 -29.51 7.46 30.12
C VAL A 522 -30.53 6.44 29.60
N THR A 523 -31.72 6.92 29.28
CA THR A 523 -32.72 6.08 28.64
C THR A 523 -32.39 5.93 27.18
N TRP A 524 -32.00 4.71 26.78
CA TRP A 524 -31.73 4.38 25.39
C TRP A 524 -32.98 3.72 24.77
N ALA A 525 -33.47 4.31 23.69
CA ALA A 525 -34.66 3.87 22.97
C ALA A 525 -34.43 3.88 21.46
N PRO A 526 -33.89 2.77 20.89
CA PRO A 526 -33.59 2.71 19.45
C PRO A 526 -34.88 2.69 18.63
N THR A 527 -34.89 3.49 17.56
CA THR A 527 -35.98 3.54 16.58
C THR A 527 -35.67 2.70 15.36
N ASN A 528 -36.71 2.27 14.63
CA ASN A 528 -36.53 1.71 13.29
C ASN A 528 -36.10 2.80 12.31
N ALA A 529 -35.40 2.41 11.22
CA ALA A 529 -34.89 3.37 10.24
C ALA A 529 -35.95 4.29 9.60
N ASN A 530 -37.19 3.85 9.55
CA ASN A 530 -38.35 4.62 9.07
C ASN A 530 -39.08 5.37 10.18
N GLY A 531 -38.57 5.38 11.42
CA GLY A 531 -39.18 6.03 12.57
C GLY A 531 -40.44 5.38 13.12
N TYR A 532 -40.95 4.25 12.58
CA TYR A 532 -42.22 3.64 12.95
C TYR A 532 -42.08 2.22 13.49
N PHE A 533 -43.00 1.84 14.40
CA PHE A 533 -43.17 0.49 14.86
C PHE A 533 -44.53 -0.02 14.35
N THR A 534 -44.57 -1.21 13.74
CA THR A 534 -45.80 -1.76 13.15
C THR A 534 -46.74 -2.33 14.20
N GLY A 535 -46.25 -2.72 15.37
CA GLY A 535 -46.95 -3.45 16.39
C GLY A 535 -47.20 -4.92 16.03
N ASP A 536 -46.78 -5.35 14.84
CA ASP A 536 -47.01 -6.71 14.34
C ASP A 536 -46.02 -7.71 14.92
N SER A 537 -46.38 -8.99 14.93
CA SER A 537 -45.49 -10.12 15.20
C SER A 537 -44.89 -10.58 13.88
N ILE A 538 -43.60 -10.23 13.65
CA ILE A 538 -42.88 -10.38 12.39
C ILE A 538 -41.97 -11.62 12.42
N PRO A 539 -41.98 -12.49 11.39
CA PRO A 539 -40.98 -13.57 11.27
C PRO A 539 -39.54 -13.03 11.24
N LEU A 540 -38.63 -13.73 11.89
CA LEU A 540 -37.19 -13.33 11.95
C LEU A 540 -36.60 -13.13 10.54
N LYS A 541 -37.03 -13.93 9.56
CA LYS A 541 -36.62 -13.79 8.15
C LYS A 541 -36.99 -12.42 7.58
N ALA A 542 -38.24 -12.00 7.76
CA ALA A 542 -38.69 -10.69 7.28
C ALA A 542 -38.07 -9.53 8.08
N ALA A 543 -37.91 -9.71 9.40
CA ALA A 543 -37.27 -8.71 10.26
C ALA A 543 -35.80 -8.50 9.91
N PHE A 544 -35.04 -9.55 9.60
CA PHE A 544 -33.66 -9.49 9.14
C PHE A 544 -33.58 -8.82 7.75
N ALA A 545 -34.41 -9.25 6.80
CA ALA A 545 -34.47 -8.73 5.45
C ALA A 545 -34.75 -7.21 5.41
N ARG A 546 -35.71 -6.74 6.21
CA ARG A 546 -36.09 -5.32 6.35
C ARG A 546 -35.22 -4.55 7.33
N SER A 547 -34.28 -5.24 7.99
CA SER A 547 -33.34 -4.64 8.96
C SER A 547 -34.02 -3.96 10.15
N ILE A 548 -35.09 -4.53 10.70
CA ILE A 548 -35.88 -3.94 11.79
C ILE A 548 -35.00 -3.87 13.07
N ASN A 549 -34.88 -2.68 13.66
CA ASN A 549 -34.01 -2.43 14.82
C ASN A 549 -34.66 -2.94 16.12
N SER A 550 -35.94 -2.69 16.33
CA SER A 550 -36.68 -3.12 17.55
C SER A 550 -36.56 -4.64 17.76
N VAL A 551 -36.72 -5.41 16.69
CA VAL A 551 -36.60 -6.88 16.71
C VAL A 551 -35.16 -7.30 16.99
N ALA A 552 -34.16 -6.66 16.37
CA ALA A 552 -32.76 -7.01 16.57
C ALA A 552 -32.31 -6.76 18.02
N VAL A 553 -32.69 -5.63 18.61
CA VAL A 553 -32.35 -5.29 20.00
C VAL A 553 -32.98 -6.25 21.00
N ARG A 554 -34.28 -6.56 20.85
CA ARG A 554 -34.96 -7.58 21.68
C ARG A 554 -34.29 -8.92 21.58
N LEU A 555 -33.98 -9.34 20.37
CA LEU A 555 -33.26 -10.60 20.12
C LEU A 555 -31.89 -10.59 20.77
N GLY A 556 -31.14 -9.45 20.68
CA GLY A 556 -29.86 -9.28 21.33
C GLY A 556 -29.91 -9.41 22.86
N GLN A 557 -30.98 -8.89 23.48
CA GLN A 557 -31.23 -9.06 24.93
C GLN A 557 -31.59 -10.51 25.30
N GLU A 558 -32.45 -11.15 24.48
CA GLU A 558 -32.86 -12.54 24.72
C GLU A 558 -31.68 -13.52 24.60
N MET A 559 -30.80 -13.31 23.61
CA MET A 559 -29.65 -14.19 23.34
C MET A 559 -28.45 -13.93 24.24
N GLY A 560 -28.33 -12.70 24.79
CA GLY A 560 -27.21 -12.26 25.62
C GLY A 560 -26.11 -11.61 24.78
N ILE A 561 -25.80 -10.34 25.07
CA ILE A 561 -24.83 -9.53 24.30
C ILE A 561 -23.43 -10.13 24.33
N ASN A 562 -22.97 -10.65 25.46
CA ASN A 562 -21.70 -11.35 25.61
C ASN A 562 -21.59 -12.57 24.67
N ARG A 563 -22.66 -13.39 24.56
CA ARG A 563 -22.67 -14.56 23.65
C ARG A 563 -22.60 -14.14 22.19
N ILE A 564 -23.25 -13.03 21.85
CA ILE A 564 -23.20 -12.45 20.50
C ILE A 564 -21.77 -11.98 20.19
N ALA A 565 -21.10 -11.33 21.16
CA ALA A 565 -19.69 -10.94 21.00
C ALA A 565 -18.76 -12.17 20.85
N GLU A 566 -18.96 -13.22 21.68
CA GLU A 566 -18.22 -14.48 21.53
C GLU A 566 -18.45 -15.14 20.14
N THR A 567 -19.68 -15.14 19.66
CA THR A 567 -20.03 -15.68 18.33
C THR A 567 -19.36 -14.86 17.22
N ALA A 568 -19.30 -13.53 17.34
CA ALA A 568 -18.60 -12.68 16.41
C ALA A 568 -17.09 -12.98 16.39
N HIS A 569 -16.47 -13.12 17.56
CA HIS A 569 -15.04 -13.48 17.67
C HIS A 569 -14.73 -14.87 17.09
N LYS A 570 -15.57 -15.88 17.36
CA LYS A 570 -15.43 -17.21 16.75
C LYS A 570 -15.52 -17.19 15.22
N MET A 571 -16.32 -16.28 14.67
CA MET A 571 -16.46 -16.08 13.22
C MET A 571 -15.35 -15.21 12.60
N GLY A 572 -14.36 -14.75 13.39
CA GLY A 572 -13.17 -14.06 12.89
C GLY A 572 -13.13 -12.54 13.08
N ILE A 573 -14.01 -11.98 13.92
CA ILE A 573 -13.87 -10.58 14.36
C ILE A 573 -12.75 -10.52 15.40
N GLU A 574 -11.64 -9.87 15.07
CA GLU A 574 -10.49 -9.67 15.96
C GLU A 574 -10.58 -8.33 16.73
N SER A 575 -11.35 -7.39 16.17
CA SER A 575 -11.57 -6.06 16.75
C SER A 575 -12.27 -6.14 18.11
N PRO A 576 -11.94 -5.25 19.07
CA PRO A 576 -12.61 -5.22 20.38
C PRO A 576 -14.08 -4.82 20.22
N LEU A 577 -14.96 -5.52 20.94
CA LEU A 577 -16.39 -5.27 20.92
C LEU A 577 -16.84 -4.74 22.27
N ASP A 578 -17.58 -3.61 22.28
CA ASP A 578 -18.23 -3.09 23.49
C ASP A 578 -19.50 -3.90 23.77
N GLU A 579 -19.51 -4.67 24.85
CA GLU A 579 -20.64 -5.51 25.25
C GLU A 579 -21.79 -4.69 25.86
N THR A 580 -22.29 -3.74 25.08
CA THR A 580 -23.45 -2.92 25.41
C THR A 580 -24.69 -3.33 24.59
N PRO A 581 -25.90 -3.01 25.00
CA PRO A 581 -27.11 -3.29 24.22
C PRO A 581 -27.08 -2.75 22.78
N ALA A 582 -26.35 -1.65 22.55
CA ALA A 582 -26.17 -1.05 21.24
C ALA A 582 -25.34 -1.92 20.27
N LEU A 583 -24.56 -2.88 20.78
CA LEU A 583 -23.81 -3.83 19.96
C LEU A 583 -24.71 -4.59 18.99
N ALA A 584 -25.98 -4.89 19.39
CA ALA A 584 -26.96 -5.55 18.53
C ALA A 584 -27.28 -4.76 17.25
N LEU A 585 -27.00 -3.46 17.23
CA LEU A 585 -27.13 -2.57 16.08
C LEU A 585 -25.80 -2.21 15.41
N GLY A 586 -24.68 -2.76 15.88
CA GLY A 586 -23.34 -2.57 15.34
C GLY A 586 -22.71 -1.24 15.73
N SER A 587 -22.69 -0.92 17.02
CA SER A 587 -22.10 0.29 17.59
C SER A 587 -20.56 0.25 17.69
N SER A 588 -19.95 -0.96 17.80
CA SER A 588 -18.49 -1.12 17.86
C SER A 588 -17.87 -1.05 16.49
N ASP A 589 -16.70 -0.41 16.40
CA ASP A 589 -15.97 -0.29 15.13
C ASP A 589 -15.32 -1.63 14.75
N ILE A 590 -15.50 -2.05 13.50
CA ILE A 590 -14.83 -3.22 12.90
C ILE A 590 -14.38 -2.88 11.47
N ASN A 591 -13.48 -3.65 10.90
CA ASN A 591 -13.05 -3.45 9.53
C ASN A 591 -13.77 -4.36 8.53
N LEU A 592 -13.73 -3.98 7.25
CA LEU A 592 -14.43 -4.70 6.18
C LEU A 592 -13.88 -6.12 5.97
N LEU A 593 -12.58 -6.32 6.15
CA LEU A 593 -11.93 -7.62 5.93
C LEU A 593 -12.39 -8.66 6.96
N GLU A 594 -12.43 -8.28 8.25
CA GLU A 594 -12.96 -9.14 9.33
C GLU A 594 -14.43 -9.46 9.09
N LEU A 595 -15.22 -8.46 8.72
CA LEU A 595 -16.64 -8.65 8.43
C LEU A 595 -16.86 -9.61 7.25
N ALA A 596 -16.09 -9.46 6.16
CA ALA A 596 -16.16 -10.37 5.00
C ALA A 596 -15.78 -11.81 5.38
N ASN A 597 -14.78 -11.99 6.24
CA ASN A 597 -14.39 -13.31 6.73
C ASN A 597 -15.48 -13.95 7.59
N ALA A 598 -16.17 -13.16 8.45
CA ALA A 598 -17.29 -13.63 9.23
C ALA A 598 -18.50 -14.05 8.36
N TYR A 599 -18.82 -13.26 7.32
CA TYR A 599 -19.86 -13.65 6.34
C TYR A 599 -19.44 -14.89 5.53
N SER A 600 -18.14 -15.07 5.25
CA SER A 600 -17.59 -16.26 4.61
C SER A 600 -17.78 -17.52 5.47
N THR A 601 -17.71 -17.41 6.79
CA THR A 601 -18.00 -18.53 7.71
C THR A 601 -19.44 -19.06 7.54
N ILE A 602 -20.42 -18.17 7.37
CA ILE A 602 -21.81 -18.58 7.09
C ILE A 602 -21.94 -19.20 5.69
N ALA A 603 -21.29 -18.61 4.67
CA ALA A 603 -21.29 -19.16 3.32
C ALA A 603 -20.63 -20.55 3.24
N ASN A 604 -19.65 -20.83 4.10
CA ASN A 604 -18.92 -22.10 4.23
C ASN A 604 -19.53 -23.04 5.28
N ASP A 605 -20.86 -23.07 5.39
CA ASP A 605 -21.59 -24.01 6.25
C ASP A 605 -21.17 -23.94 7.75
N GLY A 606 -20.77 -22.76 8.23
CA GLY A 606 -20.35 -22.51 9.60
C GLY A 606 -18.89 -22.83 9.91
N LYS A 607 -18.11 -23.16 8.89
CA LYS A 607 -16.67 -23.40 9.01
C LYS A 607 -15.90 -22.11 8.80
N TYR A 608 -15.13 -21.72 9.80
CA TYR A 608 -14.19 -20.63 9.71
C TYR A 608 -12.92 -21.04 8.98
N VAL A 609 -12.49 -20.24 8.05
CA VAL A 609 -11.18 -20.34 7.40
C VAL A 609 -10.48 -19.00 7.52
N LYS A 610 -9.25 -19.01 8.05
CA LYS A 610 -8.47 -17.78 8.18
C LYS A 610 -8.20 -17.18 6.79
N ARG A 611 -8.36 -15.86 6.66
CA ARG A 611 -8.05 -15.12 5.43
C ARG A 611 -6.65 -15.43 4.88
N GLN A 612 -6.54 -15.59 3.58
CA GLN A 612 -5.31 -15.85 2.87
C GLN A 612 -5.02 -14.71 1.88
N LEU A 613 -3.81 -14.15 1.95
CA LEU A 613 -3.32 -13.13 1.02
C LEU A 613 -2.20 -13.67 0.11
N VAL A 614 -1.47 -14.70 0.56
CA VAL A 614 -0.35 -15.32 -0.13
C VAL A 614 -0.59 -16.81 -0.26
N THR A 615 -0.36 -17.36 -1.45
CA THR A 615 -0.44 -18.81 -1.71
C THR A 615 0.90 -19.49 -1.54
N ARG A 616 1.98 -18.88 -2.07
CA ARG A 616 3.36 -19.40 -1.96
C ARG A 616 4.39 -18.28 -2.14
N ILE A 617 5.60 -18.52 -1.62
CA ILE A 617 6.76 -17.66 -1.86
C ILE A 617 7.91 -18.55 -2.33
N LEU A 618 8.57 -18.13 -3.41
CA LEU A 618 9.82 -18.72 -3.89
C LEU A 618 10.98 -17.77 -3.58
N ASP A 619 12.14 -18.32 -3.25
CA ASP A 619 13.37 -17.54 -3.19
C ASP A 619 13.90 -17.23 -4.60
N ARG A 620 14.98 -16.45 -4.69
CA ARG A 620 15.63 -16.08 -5.96
C ARG A 620 16.10 -17.29 -6.79
N ASN A 621 16.34 -18.45 -6.15
CA ASN A 621 16.75 -19.68 -6.81
C ASN A 621 15.56 -20.55 -7.27
N GLY A 622 14.32 -20.08 -7.02
CA GLY A 622 13.10 -20.81 -7.35
C GLY A 622 12.71 -21.88 -6.34
N LYS A 623 13.37 -21.94 -5.17
CA LYS A 623 13.01 -22.86 -4.08
C LYS A 623 11.78 -22.30 -3.36
N GLU A 624 10.78 -23.15 -3.12
CA GLU A 624 9.61 -22.80 -2.30
C GLU A 624 10.00 -22.69 -0.84
N VAL A 625 9.83 -21.46 -0.27
CA VAL A 625 10.18 -21.12 1.12
C VAL A 625 8.95 -20.88 1.99
N TYR A 626 7.80 -20.69 1.36
CA TYR A 626 6.50 -20.61 2.02
C TYR A 626 5.42 -21.20 1.12
N LYS A 627 4.49 -21.93 1.72
CA LYS A 627 3.25 -22.40 1.08
C LYS A 627 2.12 -22.25 2.10
N SER A 628 1.01 -21.64 1.68
CA SER A 628 -0.15 -21.51 2.56
C SER A 628 -0.81 -22.86 2.80
N SER A 629 -1.35 -23.06 4.00
CA SER A 629 -2.18 -24.19 4.35
C SER A 629 -3.58 -23.69 4.71
N ILE A 630 -4.60 -24.38 4.21
CA ILE A 630 -5.99 -24.08 4.55
C ILE A 630 -6.32 -24.93 5.79
N SER A 631 -6.77 -24.28 6.84
CA SER A 631 -7.29 -24.92 8.05
C SER A 631 -8.75 -24.51 8.23
N GLU A 632 -9.65 -25.47 8.22
CA GLU A 632 -11.08 -25.25 8.48
C GLU A 632 -11.40 -25.61 9.92
N GLU A 633 -12.17 -24.77 10.60
CA GLU A 633 -12.68 -25.02 11.95
C GLU A 633 -14.20 -24.81 11.98
N GLN A 634 -14.97 -25.82 12.44
CA GLN A 634 -16.41 -25.70 12.62
C GLN A 634 -16.68 -24.82 13.84
N VAL A 635 -16.96 -23.57 13.66
CA VAL A 635 -17.19 -22.58 14.73
C VAL A 635 -18.68 -22.29 14.96
N ILE A 636 -19.52 -22.48 13.93
CA ILE A 636 -20.97 -22.38 13.98
C ILE A 636 -21.59 -23.72 13.55
N PRO A 637 -22.55 -24.29 14.26
CA PRO A 637 -23.22 -25.52 13.84
C PRO A 637 -23.77 -25.41 12.41
N TYR A 638 -23.64 -26.47 11.62
CA TYR A 638 -24.14 -26.50 10.22
C TYR A 638 -25.61 -26.05 10.12
N LYS A 639 -26.48 -26.54 11.02
CA LYS A 639 -27.91 -26.15 11.05
C LYS A 639 -28.06 -24.62 11.18
N SER A 640 -27.34 -23.99 12.10
CA SER A 640 -27.40 -22.54 12.32
C SER A 640 -26.88 -21.77 11.10
N ALA A 641 -25.79 -22.22 10.49
CA ALA A 641 -25.23 -21.61 9.28
C ALA A 641 -26.21 -21.73 8.11
N PHE A 642 -26.81 -22.89 7.89
CA PHE A 642 -27.82 -23.09 6.85
C PHE A 642 -29.02 -22.15 7.04
N LEU A 643 -29.55 -22.06 8.27
CA LEU A 643 -30.67 -21.16 8.58
C LEU A 643 -30.29 -19.69 8.37
N MET A 644 -29.05 -19.32 8.68
CA MET A 644 -28.53 -17.96 8.39
C MET A 644 -28.37 -17.69 6.88
N GLN A 645 -27.97 -18.69 6.07
CA GLN A 645 -27.97 -18.56 4.61
C GLN A 645 -29.41 -18.24 4.09
N GLN A 646 -30.43 -18.88 4.68
CA GLN A 646 -31.84 -18.62 4.34
C GLN A 646 -32.30 -17.20 4.74
N LEU A 647 -31.78 -16.68 5.87
CA LEU A 647 -32.01 -15.29 6.30
C LEU A 647 -31.35 -14.29 5.33
N LEU A 648 -30.11 -14.53 4.95
CA LEU A 648 -29.36 -13.69 3.99
C LEU A 648 -30.06 -13.67 2.61
N MET A 649 -30.50 -14.83 2.11
CA MET A 649 -31.27 -14.91 0.87
C MET A 649 -32.61 -14.15 0.99
N GLY A 650 -33.20 -14.11 2.18
CA GLY A 650 -34.37 -13.27 2.48
C GLY A 650 -34.14 -11.79 2.15
N GLY A 651 -32.90 -11.28 2.39
CA GLY A 651 -32.55 -9.88 2.09
C GLY A 651 -32.79 -9.45 0.63
N THR A 652 -32.63 -10.37 -0.32
CA THR A 652 -32.87 -10.15 -1.76
C THR A 652 -34.26 -10.63 -2.25
N ARG A 653 -34.97 -11.43 -1.45
CA ARG A 653 -36.23 -12.11 -1.87
C ARG A 653 -37.47 -11.65 -1.11
N GLU A 654 -37.34 -11.28 0.18
CA GLU A 654 -38.47 -10.85 0.99
C GLU A 654 -38.96 -9.46 0.56
N PRO A 655 -40.30 -9.24 0.45
CA PRO A 655 -40.84 -7.94 0.13
C PRO A 655 -40.39 -6.85 1.10
N GLY A 656 -39.86 -5.75 0.58
CA GLY A 656 -39.26 -4.66 1.37
C GLY A 656 -37.87 -4.98 1.94
N GLY A 657 -37.22 -6.04 1.48
CA GLY A 657 -35.85 -6.35 1.83
C GLY A 657 -34.87 -5.27 1.35
N THR A 658 -33.94 -4.85 2.22
CA THR A 658 -32.99 -3.74 1.93
C THR A 658 -31.94 -4.08 0.88
N SER A 659 -31.78 -5.35 0.52
CA SER A 659 -30.84 -5.84 -0.48
C SER A 659 -31.48 -6.21 -1.83
N MET A 660 -32.77 -5.93 -2.03
CA MET A 660 -33.51 -6.32 -3.25
C MET A 660 -32.94 -5.70 -4.52
N SER A 661 -32.38 -4.51 -4.46
CA SER A 661 -31.74 -3.84 -5.60
C SER A 661 -30.52 -4.62 -6.17
N LEU A 662 -29.95 -5.58 -5.43
CA LEU A 662 -28.93 -6.48 -5.96
C LEU A 662 -29.44 -7.29 -7.17
N ASN A 663 -30.75 -7.63 -7.18
CA ASN A 663 -31.34 -8.38 -8.28
C ASN A 663 -31.26 -7.66 -9.63
N GLY A 664 -31.12 -6.34 -9.66
CA GLY A 664 -30.88 -5.57 -10.89
C GLY A 664 -29.56 -5.91 -11.56
N TYR A 665 -28.58 -6.43 -10.81
CA TYR A 665 -27.26 -6.80 -11.31
C TYR A 665 -27.12 -8.31 -11.55
N VAL A 666 -27.65 -9.14 -10.62
CA VAL A 666 -27.44 -10.60 -10.64
C VAL A 666 -28.66 -11.40 -11.10
N GLY A 667 -29.83 -10.79 -11.24
CA GLY A 667 -31.08 -11.47 -11.52
C GLY A 667 -31.16 -12.19 -12.87
N ASN A 668 -30.32 -11.82 -13.82
CA ASN A 668 -30.21 -12.50 -15.12
C ASN A 668 -29.44 -13.83 -15.06
N PHE A 669 -28.81 -14.14 -13.94
CA PHE A 669 -28.03 -15.36 -13.75
C PHE A 669 -28.81 -16.34 -12.88
N HIS A 670 -29.66 -17.18 -13.54
CA HIS A 670 -30.58 -18.10 -12.84
C HIS A 670 -29.89 -19.34 -12.24
N ASP A 671 -28.62 -19.53 -12.49
CA ASP A 671 -27.75 -20.62 -12.02
C ASP A 671 -26.98 -20.28 -10.74
N THR A 672 -27.25 -19.13 -10.13
CA THR A 672 -26.61 -18.68 -8.89
C THR A 672 -27.63 -18.15 -7.87
N ASP A 673 -27.32 -18.28 -6.58
CA ASP A 673 -28.08 -17.67 -5.49
C ASP A 673 -27.23 -16.59 -4.80
N TRP A 674 -27.88 -15.48 -4.49
CA TRP A 674 -27.28 -14.37 -3.76
C TRP A 674 -28.18 -13.96 -2.59
N GLY A 675 -27.56 -13.89 -1.42
CA GLY A 675 -28.11 -13.25 -0.24
C GLY A 675 -27.40 -11.94 0.05
N GLY A 676 -27.95 -11.09 0.89
CA GLY A 676 -27.27 -9.86 1.25
C GLY A 676 -27.81 -9.17 2.49
N LYS A 677 -26.96 -8.31 3.06
CA LYS A 677 -27.30 -7.44 4.19
C LYS A 677 -26.70 -6.05 4.00
N THR A 678 -27.52 -5.02 4.12
CA THR A 678 -27.10 -3.62 4.16
C THR A 678 -26.80 -3.18 5.59
N GLY A 679 -25.87 -2.25 5.75
CA GLY A 679 -25.58 -1.52 6.97
C GLY A 679 -25.60 -0.03 6.72
N THR A 680 -26.03 0.73 7.72
CA THR A 680 -25.98 2.19 7.73
C THR A 680 -25.88 2.63 9.18
N SER A 681 -24.94 3.51 9.51
CA SER A 681 -24.87 4.16 10.82
C SER A 681 -26.01 5.19 10.96
N ASN A 682 -26.35 5.57 12.19
CA ASN A 682 -27.52 6.43 12.46
C ASN A 682 -27.49 7.78 11.72
N ASN A 683 -26.30 8.35 11.53
CA ASN A 683 -26.11 9.63 10.83
C ASN A 683 -25.69 9.47 9.36
N HIS A 684 -25.78 8.26 8.79
CA HIS A 684 -25.36 7.94 7.41
C HIS A 684 -23.87 8.19 7.13
N SER A 685 -23.01 8.24 8.17
CA SER A 685 -21.56 8.40 7.99
C SER A 685 -20.88 7.15 7.44
N ASP A 686 -21.48 5.98 7.70
CA ASP A 686 -20.97 4.68 7.29
C ASP A 686 -22.07 3.87 6.61
N ALA A 687 -21.86 3.56 5.35
CA ALA A 687 -22.77 2.81 4.52
C ALA A 687 -22.13 1.50 4.07
N TRP A 688 -22.76 0.35 4.34
CA TRP A 688 -22.22 -0.98 4.12
C TRP A 688 -23.14 -1.85 3.29
N PHE A 689 -22.50 -2.77 2.55
CA PHE A 689 -23.20 -3.89 1.96
C PHE A 689 -22.36 -5.15 1.99
N MET A 690 -22.95 -6.27 2.40
CA MET A 690 -22.38 -7.61 2.33
C MET A 690 -23.26 -8.49 1.46
N GLY A 691 -22.67 -9.03 0.38
CA GLY A 691 -23.30 -9.98 -0.55
C GLY A 691 -22.68 -11.37 -0.40
N VAL A 692 -23.52 -12.39 -0.38
CA VAL A 692 -23.11 -13.78 -0.08
C VAL A 692 -23.69 -14.76 -1.08
N SER A 693 -22.80 -15.58 -1.66
CA SER A 693 -23.14 -16.79 -2.40
C SER A 693 -22.32 -17.97 -1.83
N PRO A 694 -22.57 -19.22 -2.25
CA PRO A 694 -21.80 -20.35 -1.74
C PRO A 694 -20.29 -20.23 -1.96
N ASN A 695 -19.84 -19.69 -3.11
CA ASN A 695 -18.45 -19.69 -3.50
C ASN A 695 -17.79 -18.29 -3.49
N LEU A 696 -18.56 -17.23 -3.21
CA LEU A 696 -18.03 -15.88 -3.20
C LEU A 696 -18.78 -15.00 -2.22
N VAL A 697 -18.04 -14.31 -1.37
CA VAL A 697 -18.53 -13.24 -0.49
C VAL A 697 -17.93 -11.94 -0.95
N VAL A 698 -18.75 -10.89 -1.06
CA VAL A 698 -18.35 -9.54 -1.42
C VAL A 698 -18.79 -8.55 -0.35
N GLY A 699 -17.94 -7.60 -0.05
CA GLY A 699 -18.25 -6.54 0.90
C GLY A 699 -17.84 -5.18 0.36
N ALA A 700 -18.64 -4.14 0.64
CA ALA A 700 -18.28 -2.76 0.36
C ALA A 700 -18.69 -1.83 1.50
N TRP A 701 -17.89 -0.79 1.67
CA TRP A 701 -18.15 0.35 2.54
C TRP A 701 -18.05 1.65 1.75
N VAL A 702 -18.88 2.63 2.08
CA VAL A 702 -18.83 3.99 1.54
C VAL A 702 -19.06 4.98 2.68
N GLY A 703 -18.25 6.03 2.76
CA GLY A 703 -18.38 7.08 3.77
C GLY A 703 -17.40 8.24 3.53
N GLY A 704 -17.48 9.27 4.34
CA GLY A 704 -16.49 10.36 4.34
C GLY A 704 -15.20 9.98 5.06
N GLU A 705 -14.12 10.73 4.81
CA GLU A 705 -12.89 10.60 5.60
C GLU A 705 -13.16 10.80 7.09
N TYR A 706 -13.96 11.80 7.42
CA TYR A 706 -14.41 12.14 8.76
C TYR A 706 -15.90 11.81 8.90
N ARG A 707 -16.34 11.33 10.07
CA ARG A 707 -17.75 10.94 10.32
C ARG A 707 -18.75 12.09 10.17
N CYS A 708 -18.32 13.32 10.30
CA CYS A 708 -19.16 14.50 10.05
C CYS A 708 -19.35 14.80 8.55
N ILE A 709 -18.66 14.09 7.65
CA ILE A 709 -18.82 14.21 6.19
C ILE A 709 -19.74 13.10 5.72
N HIS A 710 -21.03 13.38 5.56
CA HIS A 710 -22.03 12.37 5.23
C HIS A 710 -23.24 12.97 4.53
N PHE A 711 -24.10 12.14 3.97
CA PHE A 711 -25.42 12.55 3.50
C PHE A 711 -26.36 12.80 4.68
N ARG A 712 -27.24 13.79 4.58
CA ARG A 712 -28.25 14.09 5.60
C ARG A 712 -29.43 13.11 5.58
N THR A 713 -29.66 12.39 4.48
CA THR A 713 -30.85 11.53 4.30
C THR A 713 -30.47 10.11 3.91
N GLY A 714 -31.26 9.14 4.36
CA GLY A 714 -31.14 7.75 3.97
C GLY A 714 -31.40 7.49 2.49
N ALA A 715 -32.20 8.33 1.83
CA ALA A 715 -32.51 8.21 0.41
C ALA A 715 -31.24 8.21 -0.48
N LEU A 716 -30.23 8.97 -0.08
CA LEU A 716 -28.93 9.07 -0.80
C LEU A 716 -27.81 8.34 -0.07
N GLY A 717 -27.77 8.34 1.28
CA GLY A 717 -26.63 7.89 2.07
C GLY A 717 -26.69 6.44 2.55
N GLN A 718 -27.80 5.71 2.39
CA GLN A 718 -27.88 4.33 2.88
C GLN A 718 -27.09 3.32 2.05
N GLY A 719 -26.72 2.20 2.67
CA GLY A 719 -25.89 1.16 2.05
C GLY A 719 -26.45 0.56 0.75
N SER A 720 -27.77 0.52 0.59
CA SER A 720 -28.42 0.05 -0.65
C SER A 720 -28.23 1.01 -1.84
N ARG A 721 -27.91 2.29 -1.59
CA ARG A 721 -27.72 3.32 -2.63
C ARG A 721 -26.26 3.59 -2.93
N THR A 722 -25.38 3.39 -1.97
CA THR A 722 -23.94 3.74 -2.06
C THR A 722 -23.05 2.52 -2.18
N ALA A 723 -23.03 1.61 -1.21
CA ALA A 723 -22.13 0.46 -1.15
C ALA A 723 -22.61 -0.75 -2.00
N LEU A 724 -23.91 -1.06 -1.99
CA LEU A 724 -24.45 -2.20 -2.74
C LEU A 724 -24.15 -2.13 -4.25
N PRO A 725 -24.29 -0.97 -4.95
CA PRO A 725 -24.01 -0.93 -6.38
C PRO A 725 -22.55 -1.21 -6.73
N ILE A 726 -21.57 -0.95 -5.84
CA ILE A 726 -20.16 -1.35 -6.05
C ILE A 726 -20.10 -2.87 -6.19
N CYS A 727 -20.68 -3.59 -5.22
CA CYS A 727 -20.76 -5.05 -5.26
C CYS A 727 -21.57 -5.53 -6.49
N GLY A 728 -22.67 -4.84 -6.82
CA GLY A 728 -23.51 -5.17 -7.95
C GLY A 728 -22.77 -5.12 -9.29
N TYR A 729 -22.10 -4.03 -9.62
CA TYR A 729 -21.29 -3.89 -10.85
C TYR A 729 -20.17 -4.91 -10.93
N PHE A 730 -19.48 -5.15 -9.80
CA PHE A 730 -18.43 -6.18 -9.73
C PHE A 730 -19.01 -7.57 -10.02
N LEU A 731 -20.10 -7.94 -9.36
CA LEU A 731 -20.75 -9.26 -9.56
C LEU A 731 -21.27 -9.43 -10.98
N GLU A 732 -21.87 -8.40 -11.55
CA GLU A 732 -22.33 -8.43 -12.94
C GLU A 732 -21.15 -8.72 -13.90
N ALA A 733 -19.99 -8.10 -13.70
CA ALA A 733 -18.81 -8.32 -14.52
C ALA A 733 -18.25 -9.74 -14.33
N VAL A 734 -18.09 -10.20 -13.08
CA VAL A 734 -17.58 -11.55 -12.76
C VAL A 734 -18.51 -12.63 -13.28
N LEU A 735 -19.83 -12.50 -13.10
CA LEU A 735 -20.79 -13.51 -13.53
C LEU A 735 -20.96 -13.54 -15.06
N LYS A 736 -20.67 -12.46 -15.78
CA LYS A 736 -20.64 -12.43 -17.25
C LYS A 736 -19.40 -13.12 -17.82
N ASP A 737 -18.28 -13.12 -17.11
CA ASP A 737 -17.02 -13.71 -17.59
C ASP A 737 -17.06 -15.27 -17.46
N PRO A 738 -16.97 -16.03 -18.57
CA PRO A 738 -16.99 -17.49 -18.53
C PRO A 738 -15.88 -18.13 -17.69
N ALA A 739 -14.75 -17.44 -17.52
CA ALA A 739 -13.64 -17.92 -16.71
C ALA A 739 -13.97 -18.03 -15.21
N PHE A 740 -15.02 -17.33 -14.77
CA PHE A 740 -15.49 -17.31 -13.39
C PHE A 740 -16.78 -18.10 -13.18
N SER A 741 -17.11 -19.04 -14.09
CA SER A 741 -18.31 -19.90 -13.98
C SER A 741 -18.41 -20.66 -12.66
N LYS A 742 -17.29 -20.91 -11.96
CA LYS A 742 -17.24 -21.54 -10.62
C LYS A 742 -18.00 -20.75 -9.55
N TYR A 743 -18.29 -19.46 -9.77
CA TYR A 743 -19.08 -18.62 -8.86
C TYR A 743 -20.59 -18.62 -9.17
N ARG A 744 -21.01 -19.26 -10.26
CA ARG A 744 -22.43 -19.47 -10.58
C ARG A 744 -22.90 -20.76 -9.91
N VAL A 745 -23.22 -20.66 -8.62
CA VAL A 745 -23.60 -21.78 -7.78
C VAL A 745 -24.79 -21.39 -6.89
N LYS A 746 -25.71 -22.32 -6.70
CA LYS A 746 -26.85 -22.18 -5.77
C LYS A 746 -26.50 -22.77 -4.41
N PHE A 747 -27.09 -22.22 -3.35
CA PHE A 747 -27.11 -22.88 -2.07
C PHE A 747 -27.80 -24.24 -2.17
N GLY A 748 -27.19 -25.26 -1.57
CA GLY A 748 -27.72 -26.61 -1.61
C GLY A 748 -28.97 -26.80 -0.74
N ASN A 749 -29.60 -27.95 -0.89
CA ASN A 749 -30.60 -28.39 0.07
C ASN A 749 -29.94 -28.72 1.42
N PRO A 750 -30.71 -28.69 2.56
CA PRO A 750 -30.13 -29.03 3.85
C PRO A 750 -29.60 -30.48 3.85
N LYS A 751 -28.42 -30.65 4.44
CA LYS A 751 -27.74 -31.97 4.58
C LYS A 751 -28.32 -32.77 5.75
N ASP A 752 -28.82 -32.09 6.79
CA ASP A 752 -29.34 -32.67 8.00
C ASP A 752 -30.87 -32.87 7.87
N ALA A 753 -31.35 -34.06 8.16
CA ALA A 753 -32.79 -34.40 8.14
C ALA A 753 -33.62 -33.59 9.14
N ASP A 754 -33.01 -33.10 10.21
CA ASP A 754 -33.63 -32.26 11.24
C ASP A 754 -33.96 -30.84 10.74
N ILE A 755 -33.47 -30.44 9.58
CA ILE A 755 -33.78 -29.14 8.98
C ILE A 755 -34.96 -29.27 8.05
N THR A 756 -36.16 -29.06 8.59
CA THR A 756 -37.41 -29.14 7.82
C THR A 756 -37.72 -27.81 7.12
N SER A 757 -38.40 -27.88 5.97
CA SER A 757 -38.79 -26.70 5.19
C SER A 757 -39.64 -25.69 5.96
N SER A 758 -40.42 -26.16 6.96
CA SER A 758 -41.20 -25.30 7.86
C SER A 758 -40.36 -24.33 8.70
N MET A 759 -39.06 -24.63 8.93
CA MET A 759 -38.18 -23.75 9.69
C MET A 759 -37.77 -22.48 8.93
N TYR A 760 -37.73 -22.52 7.58
CA TYR A 760 -37.19 -21.43 6.76
C TYR A 760 -38.11 -20.95 5.61
N ASN A 761 -39.13 -21.73 5.23
CA ASN A 761 -40.15 -21.34 4.26
C ASN A 761 -41.30 -20.66 4.98
N CYS A 762 -41.08 -19.49 5.55
CA CYS A 762 -42.07 -18.71 6.25
C CYS A 762 -43.11 -18.09 5.29
N SER A 763 -44.31 -17.86 5.77
CA SER A 763 -45.28 -17.03 5.07
C SER A 763 -44.68 -15.63 4.86
N SER A 764 -44.78 -15.10 3.66
CA SER A 764 -44.34 -13.76 3.34
C SER A 764 -45.02 -12.72 4.22
N TYR A 765 -44.25 -11.83 4.85
CA TYR A 765 -44.82 -10.76 5.68
C TYR A 765 -45.07 -9.50 4.84
N ALA A 766 -46.31 -9.04 4.80
CA ALA A 766 -46.67 -7.71 4.30
C ALA A 766 -47.21 -6.88 5.48
N PRO A 767 -46.69 -5.68 5.76
CA PRO A 767 -47.25 -4.80 6.77
C PRO A 767 -48.74 -4.54 6.48
N ARG A 768 -49.58 -4.55 7.48
CA ARG A 768 -50.99 -4.12 7.32
C ARG A 768 -50.98 -2.64 6.91
N ALA A 769 -51.71 -2.31 5.86
CA ALA A 769 -51.97 -0.92 5.52
C ALA A 769 -52.65 -0.23 6.74
N LYS A 770 -51.99 0.78 7.33
CA LYS A 770 -52.61 1.52 8.43
C LYS A 770 -53.87 2.23 7.93
N ALA A 771 -55.01 1.97 8.55
CA ALA A 771 -56.13 2.86 8.49
C ALA A 771 -55.69 4.22 9.06
N ASP A 772 -55.99 5.28 8.32
CA ASP A 772 -55.66 6.69 8.63
C ASP A 772 -56.30 7.15 9.94
N THR A 773 -55.67 6.90 11.08
CA THR A 773 -56.08 7.53 12.35
C THR A 773 -54.84 7.73 13.20
N LEU A 774 -54.54 9.02 13.35
CA LEU A 774 -53.59 9.67 14.24
C LEU A 774 -52.37 10.31 13.55
N ARG A 775 -52.62 11.40 12.79
CA ARG A 775 -51.68 12.50 12.66
C ARG A 775 -51.63 13.27 13.98
N ARG A 776 -50.50 13.23 14.66
CA ARG A 776 -50.10 14.27 15.61
C ARG A 776 -48.66 14.66 15.35
N ASP A 777 -48.52 15.85 14.89
CA ASP A 777 -47.49 16.87 14.97
C ASP A 777 -46.07 16.44 15.38
N SER A 778 -45.30 16.26 14.40
CA SER A 778 -43.88 16.63 14.17
C SER A 778 -43.37 15.81 12.97
N ILE A 779 -43.66 16.31 11.76
CA ILE A 779 -43.31 15.66 10.51
C ILE A 779 -42.22 16.51 9.88
N SER A 780 -41.01 16.01 9.86
CA SER A 780 -40.15 16.23 8.73
C SER A 780 -40.60 15.32 7.60
N ILE A 781 -41.27 15.87 6.59
CA ILE A 781 -41.69 15.17 5.39
C ILE A 781 -40.43 14.78 4.63
N GLU A 782 -40.12 13.49 4.62
CA GLU A 782 -39.19 12.93 3.62
C GLU A 782 -39.99 12.92 2.27
N GLU A 783 -39.75 13.91 1.41
CA GLU A 783 -40.20 13.87 0.04
C GLU A 783 -39.46 12.76 -0.69
N GLU A 784 -40.22 11.80 -1.22
CA GLU A 784 -39.69 10.76 -2.11
C GLU A 784 -39.21 11.41 -3.41
N ILE A 785 -37.93 11.62 -3.56
CA ILE A 785 -37.31 12.15 -4.78
C ILE A 785 -37.38 11.07 -5.85
N ILE A 786 -38.25 11.25 -6.85
CA ILE A 786 -38.31 10.40 -8.04
C ILE A 786 -37.18 10.88 -8.95
N LEU A 787 -36.29 9.98 -9.29
CA LEU A 787 -35.19 10.22 -10.23
C LEU A 787 -35.60 9.76 -11.64
N ASP A 788 -35.22 10.46 -12.66
CA ASP A 788 -35.32 10.01 -14.06
C ASP A 788 -34.31 8.90 -14.40
N GLU A 789 -34.34 8.36 -15.61
CA GLU A 789 -33.48 7.28 -16.07
C GLU A 789 -32.00 7.69 -16.06
N ASP A 790 -31.67 8.97 -16.00
CA ASP A 790 -30.34 9.55 -15.95
C ASP A 790 -29.90 9.88 -14.49
N GLY A 791 -30.77 9.66 -13.48
CA GLY A 791 -30.49 9.85 -12.05
C GLY A 791 -30.66 11.28 -11.55
N ASN A 792 -31.41 12.15 -12.26
CA ASN A 792 -31.72 13.51 -11.84
C ASN A 792 -33.08 13.60 -11.13
N PRO A 793 -33.24 14.48 -10.11
CA PRO A 793 -34.51 14.65 -9.41
C PRO A 793 -35.56 15.33 -10.30
N VAL A 794 -36.74 14.74 -10.41
CA VAL A 794 -37.87 15.33 -11.15
C VAL A 794 -38.66 16.24 -10.20
N GLU A 795 -38.62 17.56 -10.48
CA GLU A 795 -39.44 18.55 -9.75
C GLU A 795 -40.94 18.43 -10.12
N ARG A 796 -41.78 18.20 -9.12
CA ARG A 796 -43.27 18.36 -9.30
C ARG A 796 -43.66 19.81 -9.08
N GLN A 797 -44.24 20.43 -10.08
CA GLN A 797 -44.90 21.75 -9.96
C GLN A 797 -46.17 21.61 -9.08
N HIS A 798 -46.18 22.28 -7.92
CA HIS A 798 -47.39 22.49 -7.14
C HIS A 798 -48.14 23.74 -7.58
N PRO A 799 -49.47 23.71 -7.60
CA PRO A 799 -50.27 24.89 -7.95
C PRO A 799 -50.27 25.92 -6.79
N THR A 800 -50.04 27.16 -7.16
CA THR A 800 -49.96 28.35 -6.33
C THR A 800 -51.28 28.68 -5.64
N LYS A 801 -51.26 28.98 -4.36
CA LYS A 801 -52.26 29.88 -3.69
C LYS A 801 -51.50 30.97 -2.92
N SER A 802 -51.96 32.19 -3.17
CA SER A 802 -51.41 33.45 -2.71
C SER A 802 -51.87 33.86 -1.27
N PRO A 803 -51.42 35.00 -0.71
CA PRO A 803 -50.96 35.12 0.66
C PRO A 803 -51.89 35.94 1.56
N SER A 804 -51.67 35.93 2.88
CA SER A 804 -52.10 36.98 3.79
C SER A 804 -51.10 37.18 4.95
N ASN A 805 -50.62 38.33 4.97
CA ASN A 805 -50.11 39.36 5.87
C ASN A 805 -49.99 39.16 7.40
N GLU A 806 -48.95 39.86 7.87
CA GLU A 806 -48.77 40.58 9.19
C GLU A 806 -48.31 39.77 10.40
N GLU A 807 -47.41 40.18 11.28
CA GLU A 807 -46.75 41.44 11.58
C GLU A 807 -45.54 41.20 12.53
N LYS A 808 -44.66 42.20 12.61
CA LYS A 808 -43.45 42.38 13.38
C LYS A 808 -43.49 42.10 14.88
N SER A 809 -42.34 41.68 15.47
CA SER A 809 -41.67 42.43 16.54
C SER A 809 -40.34 41.78 16.99
N GLU A 810 -39.21 42.48 16.88
CA GLU A 810 -38.03 42.37 17.74
C GLU A 810 -38.32 42.97 19.15
N PRO A 811 -37.53 42.63 20.24
CA PRO A 811 -36.15 43.04 20.39
C PRO A 811 -35.23 42.22 21.32
N ALA A 812 -33.94 42.54 21.18
CA ALA A 812 -32.93 42.78 22.23
C ALA A 812 -32.05 41.63 22.75
N ALA A 813 -30.76 41.89 22.55
CA ALA A 813 -29.56 41.23 22.99
C ALA A 813 -29.36 41.09 24.50
N THR A 814 -28.72 40.00 24.94
CA THR A 814 -27.80 40.06 26.10
C THR A 814 -26.63 39.09 25.86
N HIS A 815 -25.43 39.68 25.86
CA HIS A 815 -24.13 38.97 25.88
C HIS A 815 -23.95 38.13 27.14
N LYS A 816 -23.60 36.87 27.01
CA LYS A 816 -22.80 36.12 27.99
C LYS A 816 -21.67 35.39 27.28
N LYS A 817 -20.43 35.71 27.69
CA LYS A 817 -19.19 35.03 27.33
C LYS A 817 -19.31 33.54 27.71
N ALA A 818 -19.17 32.64 26.75
CA ALA A 818 -18.93 31.24 26.97
C ALA A 818 -17.42 30.97 26.87
N LYS A 819 -16.91 30.21 27.82
CA LYS A 819 -15.52 29.71 27.88
C LYS A 819 -15.24 28.79 26.68
N GLU A 820 -14.07 29.03 26.09
CA GLU A 820 -13.48 28.10 25.13
C GLU A 820 -13.17 26.78 25.83
N GLU A 821 -13.92 25.74 25.48
CA GLU A 821 -13.51 24.34 25.68
C GLU A 821 -12.92 23.83 24.37
N ALA A 822 -11.68 23.37 24.45
CA ALA A 822 -10.99 22.76 23.31
C ALA A 822 -11.70 21.45 22.90
N VAL A 823 -12.22 21.43 21.67
CA VAL A 823 -12.86 20.22 21.09
C VAL A 823 -11.78 19.16 20.82
N ASN A 824 -11.92 18.00 21.46
CA ASN A 824 -11.05 16.86 21.24
C ASN A 824 -11.46 16.15 19.95
N PHE A 825 -10.64 16.24 18.89
CA PHE A 825 -10.89 15.70 17.56
C PHE A 825 -10.80 14.17 17.45
N ASP A 826 -10.37 13.48 18.49
CA ASP A 826 -10.23 12.02 18.45
C ASP A 826 -11.57 11.26 18.55
N ASN A 827 -12.68 11.98 18.80
CA ASN A 827 -14.04 11.44 18.88
C ASN A 827 -15.01 11.99 17.81
N LEU A 828 -14.48 12.68 16.78
CA LEU A 828 -15.31 13.17 15.66
C LEU A 828 -15.11 12.35 14.39
#